data_d57b2243433183718cb66f853b4ea428
#
_entry.id   d57b2243433183718cb66f853b4ea428
#
_cell.length_a   1.000
_cell.length_b   1.000
_cell.length_c   1.000
_cell.angle_alpha   90.00
_cell.angle_beta   90.00
_cell.angle_gamma   90.00
#
_symmetry.space_group_name_H-M   'P 1'
#
loop_
_entity.id
_entity.type
_entity.pdbx_description
1 polymer ?
#
loop_
_entity_poly.entity_id
_entity_poly.type
_entity_poly.pdbx_seq_one_letter_code
_entity_poly.pdbx_strand_id
1 'polypeptide(L)'
;MQKMKSVWHLCVLLCLAVVLVCTAAAAERTVYVSTGGTGDGTSAASPVGSLGVAVNALGGEGGTVVFVSPVTLGTAYTVPEQSGDLTFTAEGSGCLNLAANLTFAKNTNANLITLDLPITADGEQVMFGGYNNLHFTAKCAMATAVDFFGGVDTPEGTADITRYETQNRVLNAKCVTELPYSITVDNGNFGVFAGGNRRTNGSCLLGSIAAPIDITINGGTFGRAVSFKQTSLNKNENAFSVSGMGILADDATLTITGGTFRAPVYVIGRGGVGNSRMGGCSALTMSDRRYYAMDGDITLNITGGTFESFEISAYQTGAGLTQVLRGNFNVHITDGATFAAGTVVDATQVKAYAGADKKATLVYPASLNITPKRFDVVNGAAQTYDEPLRIACIGDSITQGTGAGSGAWDFETKSYPARLLELIEKNGGEAILGNYGIGGSTVMPTNNIWYNDMLNFRLTREECDADWFVIGIGTNDAYNTMVTDGQHARFEEMYTAFIKGYGDLPTTKKVFTTSALYRSAKAGAHRQSALGAINVRAMQRRATRTLAKTSDKYVFVDLYALTFAEAMQVDSKGAAGALLSADMLHPHAAGYQNVYAPAIYNAIFNGKTEVEGFSTLDTVYVSNTGKIDGAGTADDPICYMDVAIAHLRPGADAEVRVVGTQTVSTWLAAPDDLNSIKFVGVGDGATLALDDSAKMIRFRTDATIDNLKLDYTGAGALFVVCNYHNVEITDSVTMPVVGVLIAGHAVYGGAEVYSVTDTDTRNFDTVAAGSSDADATVTVNGGNWRWIIGGNWRWKNYSPIGTYGGNLTINIGTGAKVALSADGQSGACGANYLTGSVKLVTAAPITGTLCDYATITGPVGTTYDCTKNTGSITVETTGAGSIARRIVGDLDGDGVFNVHDMLIAVSKLLDGSFTAEDGKYYFDRSGIALRDILWMLTKVG
;
A
#
# COMPACT_ATOMS: atom_id res chain seq x y z
N MET A 1 70.48 6.34 -40.29
CA MET A 1 70.08 7.22 -39.22
C MET A 1 69.69 8.66 -39.59
N GLN A 2 70.38 9.30 -40.50
CA GLN A 2 70.03 10.69 -40.95
C GLN A 2 68.70 10.82 -41.69
N LYS A 3 68.27 9.85 -42.50
CA LYS A 3 66.93 9.87 -43.20
C LYS A 3 65.78 9.64 -42.20
N MET A 4 66.01 8.90 -41.12
CA MET A 4 64.97 8.69 -40.13
C MET A 4 64.71 9.92 -39.25
N LYS A 5 65.72 10.72 -38.99
CA LYS A 5 65.53 11.99 -38.21
C LYS A 5 64.78 13.04 -39.04
N SER A 6 65.02 13.09 -40.36
CA SER A 6 64.24 14.01 -41.23
C SER A 6 62.78 13.66 -41.38
N VAL A 7 62.40 12.37 -41.38
CA VAL A 7 61.00 11.93 -41.37
C VAL A 7 60.31 12.23 -40.04
N TRP A 8 61.06 12.06 -38.96
CA TRP A 8 60.52 12.36 -37.62
C TRP A 8 60.29 13.86 -37.42
N HIS A 9 61.17 14.75 -37.90
CA HIS A 9 60.97 16.19 -37.88
C HIS A 9 59.79 16.62 -38.74
N LEU A 10 59.59 15.98 -39.92
CA LEU A 10 58.50 16.28 -40.78
C LEU A 10 57.14 15.81 -40.17
N CYS A 11 57.11 14.65 -39.51
CA CYS A 11 55.92 14.19 -38.81
C CYS A 11 55.58 15.09 -37.60
N VAL A 12 56.60 15.53 -36.85
CA VAL A 12 56.38 16.45 -35.71
C VAL A 12 55.91 17.82 -36.19
N LEU A 13 56.50 18.36 -37.29
CA LEU A 13 56.02 19.59 -37.91
C LEU A 13 54.66 19.46 -38.53
N LEU A 14 54.27 18.30 -39.11
CA LEU A 14 52.93 18.03 -39.58
C LEU A 14 51.93 17.91 -38.43
N CYS A 15 52.31 17.23 -37.37
CA CYS A 15 51.48 17.17 -36.15
C CYS A 15 51.32 18.54 -35.46
N LEU A 16 52.38 19.35 -35.39
CA LEU A 16 52.30 20.72 -34.88
C LEU A 16 51.47 21.63 -35.83
N ALA A 17 51.57 21.47 -37.15
CA ALA A 17 50.73 22.18 -38.11
C ALA A 17 49.27 21.76 -38.03
N VAL A 18 48.97 20.46 -37.83
CA VAL A 18 47.61 19.97 -37.60
C VAL A 18 47.07 20.45 -36.25
N VAL A 19 47.88 20.48 -35.19
CA VAL A 19 47.49 21.08 -33.92
C VAL A 19 47.29 22.59 -34.01
N LEU A 20 48.13 23.34 -34.81
CA LEU A 20 47.92 24.76 -35.02
C LEU A 20 46.73 25.10 -35.95
N VAL A 21 46.35 24.21 -36.83
CA VAL A 21 45.16 24.38 -37.70
C VAL A 21 43.87 24.02 -36.91
N CYS A 22 43.98 23.16 -35.90
CA CYS A 22 42.82 22.85 -35.01
C CYS A 22 42.59 23.88 -33.92
N THR A 23 43.47 24.89 -33.74
CA THR A 23 43.28 25.99 -32.78
C THR A 23 42.96 27.34 -33.43
N ALA A 24 42.42 27.35 -34.67
CA ALA A 24 41.64 28.50 -35.09
C ALA A 24 40.35 28.45 -34.25
N ALA A 25 40.32 29.17 -33.14
CA ALA A 25 39.08 29.40 -32.37
C ALA A 25 38.03 29.84 -33.39
N ALA A 26 36.98 29.03 -33.60
CA ALA A 26 35.86 29.48 -34.40
C ALA A 26 35.42 30.82 -33.80
N ALA A 27 35.33 31.86 -34.62
CA ALA A 27 34.88 33.16 -34.15
C ALA A 27 33.55 32.94 -33.42
N GLU A 28 33.48 33.33 -32.18
CA GLU A 28 32.28 33.15 -31.33
C GLU A 28 31.10 33.78 -32.03
N ARG A 29 30.10 32.97 -32.40
CA ARG A 29 28.93 33.45 -33.14
C ARG A 29 28.11 34.34 -32.18
N THR A 30 27.80 35.54 -32.65
CA THR A 30 26.92 36.47 -31.94
C THR A 30 25.62 36.65 -32.68
N VAL A 31 24.48 36.50 -32.02
CA VAL A 31 23.15 36.69 -32.61
C VAL A 31 22.36 37.68 -31.75
N TYR A 32 21.85 38.72 -32.37
CA TYR A 32 21.04 39.76 -31.74
C TYR A 32 19.56 39.40 -31.79
N VAL A 33 18.85 39.61 -30.68
CA VAL A 33 17.43 39.30 -30.54
C VAL A 33 16.63 40.46 -29.97
N SER A 34 15.43 40.69 -30.46
CA SER A 34 14.48 41.68 -30.03
C SER A 34 13.05 41.21 -30.27
N THR A 35 12.10 41.53 -29.40
CA THR A 35 10.69 41.19 -29.66
C THR A 35 10.22 41.81 -30.98
N GLY A 36 9.70 40.97 -31.87
CA GLY A 36 9.23 41.42 -33.20
C GLY A 36 10.33 41.77 -34.19
N GLY A 37 11.58 41.49 -33.90
CA GLY A 37 12.69 41.64 -34.83
C GLY A 37 12.46 40.79 -36.08
N THR A 38 12.81 41.34 -37.26
CA THR A 38 12.65 40.69 -38.57
C THR A 38 13.98 40.60 -39.32
N GLY A 39 15.07 40.92 -38.64
CA GLY A 39 16.42 40.91 -39.16
C GLY A 39 17.05 39.50 -39.20
N ASP A 40 18.30 39.47 -39.60
CA ASP A 40 19.12 38.23 -39.71
C ASP A 40 19.90 37.92 -38.44
N GLY A 41 19.81 38.76 -37.43
CA GLY A 41 20.49 38.59 -36.14
C GLY A 41 21.97 38.95 -36.12
N THR A 42 22.54 39.46 -37.24
CA THR A 42 23.97 39.74 -37.34
C THR A 42 24.42 41.02 -36.66
N SER A 43 23.49 41.86 -36.25
CA SER A 43 23.77 43.13 -35.55
C SER A 43 22.58 43.58 -34.69
N ALA A 44 22.83 44.51 -33.75
CA ALA A 44 21.79 45.16 -32.98
C ALA A 44 20.74 45.94 -33.81
N ALA A 45 21.10 46.36 -35.01
CA ALA A 45 20.20 47.03 -35.95
C ALA A 45 19.34 46.04 -36.77
N SER A 46 19.70 44.76 -36.81
CA SER A 46 19.00 43.72 -37.55
C SER A 46 18.70 42.48 -36.68
N PRO A 47 18.01 42.63 -35.54
CA PRO A 47 17.79 41.52 -34.60
C PRO A 47 16.74 40.54 -35.11
N VAL A 48 16.85 39.25 -34.70
CA VAL A 48 15.82 38.25 -34.92
C VAL A 48 14.67 38.42 -33.91
N GLY A 49 13.51 37.81 -34.19
CA GLY A 49 12.24 38.10 -33.50
C GLY A 49 11.97 37.31 -32.23
N SER A 50 12.76 36.28 -31.94
CA SER A 50 12.50 35.46 -30.73
C SER A 50 13.76 34.73 -30.27
N LEU A 51 13.75 34.31 -28.98
CA LEU A 51 14.82 33.52 -28.39
C LEU A 51 15.11 32.25 -29.19
N GLY A 52 14.06 31.51 -29.56
CA GLY A 52 14.22 30.26 -30.31
C GLY A 52 14.91 30.47 -31.68
N VAL A 53 14.57 31.54 -32.39
CA VAL A 53 15.22 31.89 -33.66
C VAL A 53 16.69 32.26 -33.43
N ALA A 54 16.98 33.02 -32.36
CA ALA A 54 18.36 33.44 -32.05
C ALA A 54 19.24 32.22 -31.71
N VAL A 55 18.77 31.32 -30.87
CA VAL A 55 19.50 30.08 -30.48
C VAL A 55 19.72 29.18 -31.69
N ASN A 56 18.68 28.98 -32.51
CA ASN A 56 18.81 28.18 -33.74
C ASN A 56 19.83 28.77 -34.75
N ALA A 57 19.92 30.10 -34.78
CA ALA A 57 20.89 30.77 -35.68
C ALA A 57 22.35 30.54 -35.26
N LEU A 58 22.61 30.11 -34.01
CA LEU A 58 23.94 29.66 -33.57
C LEU A 58 24.36 28.31 -34.19
N GLY A 59 23.41 27.58 -34.76
CA GLY A 59 23.70 26.33 -35.48
C GLY A 59 24.10 25.15 -34.58
N GLY A 60 23.90 25.24 -33.28
CA GLY A 60 24.25 24.19 -32.33
C GLY A 60 25.74 24.21 -31.90
N GLU A 61 26.51 25.20 -32.30
CA GLU A 61 27.95 25.31 -31.98
C GLU A 61 28.25 26.11 -30.71
N GLY A 62 27.22 26.73 -30.08
CA GLY A 62 27.38 27.69 -29.02
C GLY A 62 27.58 29.11 -29.53
N GLY A 63 27.84 30.05 -28.61
CA GLY A 63 28.04 31.45 -28.93
C GLY A 63 27.24 32.39 -28.02
N THR A 64 27.05 33.64 -28.49
CA THR A 64 26.43 34.70 -27.71
C THR A 64 25.08 35.14 -28.30
N VAL A 65 24.03 35.16 -27.50
CA VAL A 65 22.71 35.76 -27.80
C VAL A 65 22.62 37.09 -27.06
N VAL A 66 22.55 38.20 -27.84
CA VAL A 66 22.46 39.56 -27.31
C VAL A 66 21.04 40.08 -27.36
N PHE A 67 20.46 40.38 -26.23
CA PHE A 67 19.13 40.98 -26.10
C PHE A 67 19.25 42.48 -26.23
N VAL A 68 18.70 43.05 -27.27
CA VAL A 68 18.75 44.54 -27.50
C VAL A 68 17.49 45.25 -27.06
N SER A 69 16.44 44.50 -26.73
CA SER A 69 15.19 44.95 -26.06
C SER A 69 14.59 43.84 -25.24
N PRO A 70 13.55 44.07 -24.41
CA PRO A 70 12.87 42.99 -23.70
C PRO A 70 12.35 41.90 -24.66
N VAL A 71 12.66 40.66 -24.41
CA VAL A 71 12.18 39.48 -25.17
C VAL A 71 11.35 38.61 -24.21
N THR A 72 10.06 38.46 -24.55
CA THR A 72 9.13 37.66 -23.78
C THR A 72 9.06 36.21 -24.27
N LEU A 73 9.33 35.27 -23.37
CA LEU A 73 9.10 33.85 -23.58
C LEU A 73 7.65 33.52 -23.25
N GLY A 74 6.75 33.61 -24.22
CA GLY A 74 5.30 33.40 -24.01
C GLY A 74 4.82 31.95 -24.03
N THR A 75 5.68 31.01 -24.45
CA THR A 75 5.43 29.56 -24.44
C THR A 75 6.67 28.85 -23.89
N ALA A 76 6.46 27.71 -23.24
CA ALA A 76 7.57 26.91 -22.71
C ALA A 76 8.57 26.58 -23.83
N TYR A 77 9.84 26.81 -23.55
CA TYR A 77 10.92 26.65 -24.54
C TYR A 77 12.07 25.85 -23.94
N THR A 78 12.55 24.90 -24.73
CA THR A 78 13.76 24.15 -24.41
C THR A 78 14.89 24.64 -25.31
N VAL A 79 15.90 25.25 -24.70
CA VAL A 79 17.17 25.59 -25.39
C VAL A 79 17.83 24.27 -25.75
N PRO A 80 18.05 23.98 -27.03
CA PRO A 80 18.71 22.76 -27.48
C PRO A 80 20.16 22.74 -27.00
N GLU A 81 20.70 21.54 -26.84
CA GLU A 81 22.11 21.37 -26.51
C GLU A 81 23.01 21.98 -27.53
N GLN A 82 24.10 22.58 -27.07
CA GLN A 82 25.14 23.20 -27.94
C GLN A 82 26.45 22.42 -27.81
N SER A 83 27.29 22.43 -28.78
CA SER A 83 28.60 21.80 -28.73
C SER A 83 29.68 22.69 -28.12
N GLY A 84 29.38 23.96 -27.87
CA GLY A 84 30.24 24.96 -27.20
C GLY A 84 29.47 25.79 -26.19
N ASP A 85 30.15 26.67 -25.50
CA ASP A 85 29.59 27.54 -24.48
C ASP A 85 28.49 28.46 -25.06
N LEU A 86 27.50 28.78 -24.25
CA LEU A 86 26.35 29.61 -24.63
C LEU A 86 26.21 30.77 -23.67
N THR A 87 26.26 31.99 -24.16
CA THR A 87 26.08 33.21 -23.39
C THR A 87 24.82 33.95 -23.81
N PHE A 88 23.98 34.25 -22.81
CA PHE A 88 22.89 35.19 -22.98
C PHE A 88 23.29 36.49 -22.30
N THR A 89 23.38 37.56 -23.05
CA THR A 89 23.75 38.90 -22.56
C THR A 89 22.79 39.95 -23.07
N ALA A 90 22.85 41.16 -22.53
CA ALA A 90 21.97 42.25 -22.91
C ALA A 90 22.72 43.56 -23.18
N GLU A 91 22.20 44.33 -24.14
CA GLU A 91 22.58 45.70 -24.43
C GLU A 91 21.36 46.62 -24.18
N GLY A 92 21.63 47.82 -23.69
CA GLY A 92 20.59 48.83 -23.51
C GLY A 92 19.51 48.39 -22.53
N SER A 93 18.26 48.29 -23.01
CA SER A 93 17.12 47.83 -22.22
C SER A 93 16.84 46.34 -22.37
N GLY A 94 17.73 45.56 -22.96
CA GLY A 94 17.56 44.14 -23.21
C GLY A 94 17.34 43.35 -21.91
N CYS A 95 16.38 42.45 -21.91
CA CYS A 95 16.12 41.53 -20.82
C CYS A 95 15.36 40.30 -21.32
N LEU A 96 15.39 39.22 -20.57
CA LEU A 96 14.55 38.06 -20.81
C LEU A 96 13.35 38.08 -19.87
N ASN A 97 12.13 38.16 -20.42
CA ASN A 97 10.92 38.09 -19.65
C ASN A 97 10.30 36.68 -19.76
N LEU A 98 10.22 35.95 -18.65
CA LEU A 98 9.65 34.63 -18.57
C LEU A 98 8.13 34.73 -18.29
N ALA A 99 7.31 34.58 -19.31
CA ALA A 99 5.87 34.33 -19.17
C ALA A 99 5.56 32.83 -19.32
N ALA A 100 6.57 31.97 -19.50
CA ALA A 100 6.52 30.52 -19.53
C ALA A 100 7.86 29.93 -19.08
N ASN A 101 7.87 28.62 -18.80
CA ASN A 101 9.06 27.91 -18.32
C ASN A 101 10.20 27.91 -19.36
N LEU A 102 11.42 28.09 -18.88
CA LEU A 102 12.64 27.95 -19.65
C LEU A 102 13.36 26.68 -19.24
N THR A 103 13.70 25.85 -20.20
CA THR A 103 14.44 24.59 -19.98
C THR A 103 15.72 24.60 -20.82
N PHE A 104 16.83 24.20 -20.27
CA PHE A 104 18.02 23.85 -21.02
C PHE A 104 18.01 22.35 -21.27
N ALA A 105 18.34 21.93 -22.51
CA ALA A 105 18.44 20.51 -22.82
C ALA A 105 19.48 19.84 -21.93
N LYS A 106 19.31 18.55 -21.69
CA LYS A 106 20.23 17.78 -20.86
C LYS A 106 21.67 17.88 -21.41
N ASN A 107 22.58 18.22 -20.49
CA ASN A 107 24.00 18.35 -20.82
C ASN A 107 24.63 16.98 -21.19
N THR A 108 25.32 16.91 -22.29
CA THR A 108 26.15 15.78 -22.69
C THR A 108 27.61 16.18 -23.00
N ASN A 109 27.94 17.49 -22.96
CA ASN A 109 29.22 18.04 -23.44
C ASN A 109 29.98 18.87 -22.38
N ALA A 110 29.47 19.04 -21.18
CA ALA A 110 30.05 19.84 -20.08
C ALA A 110 30.30 21.33 -20.44
N ASN A 111 29.52 21.91 -21.34
CA ASN A 111 29.61 23.31 -21.73
C ASN A 111 29.06 24.26 -20.65
N LEU A 112 29.56 25.50 -20.67
CA LEU A 112 29.10 26.56 -19.80
C LEU A 112 27.95 27.36 -20.44
N ILE A 113 26.86 27.54 -19.69
CA ILE A 113 25.80 28.47 -20.06
C ILE A 113 25.85 29.67 -19.13
N THR A 114 26.09 30.84 -19.69
CA THR A 114 26.18 32.09 -18.95
C THR A 114 24.93 32.93 -19.11
N LEU A 115 24.31 33.32 -18.01
CA LEU A 115 23.18 34.25 -17.98
C LEU A 115 23.68 35.61 -17.50
N ASP A 116 24.03 36.50 -18.43
CA ASP A 116 24.64 37.82 -18.20
C ASP A 116 23.66 38.95 -18.55
N LEU A 117 22.38 38.83 -18.10
CA LEU A 117 21.33 39.76 -18.46
C LEU A 117 20.27 39.85 -17.34
N PRO A 118 19.48 40.95 -17.30
CA PRO A 118 18.31 41.00 -16.45
C PRO A 118 17.25 39.96 -16.87
N ILE A 119 16.64 39.30 -15.88
CA ILE A 119 15.54 38.36 -16.07
C ILE A 119 14.33 38.85 -15.28
N THR A 120 13.16 38.84 -15.90
CA THR A 120 11.89 39.11 -15.26
C THR A 120 10.97 37.89 -15.43
N ALA A 121 9.98 37.71 -14.58
CA ALA A 121 9.01 36.65 -14.72
C ALA A 121 7.60 37.16 -14.44
N ASP A 122 6.66 36.74 -15.27
CA ASP A 122 5.24 37.00 -15.10
C ASP A 122 4.62 35.83 -14.31
N GLY A 123 4.49 36.00 -12.98
CA GLY A 123 4.00 34.95 -12.10
C GLY A 123 5.07 33.92 -11.73
N GLU A 124 4.63 32.72 -11.38
CA GLU A 124 5.48 31.62 -10.92
C GLU A 124 6.07 30.83 -12.10
N GLN A 125 7.19 31.29 -12.64
CA GLN A 125 7.88 30.60 -13.73
C GLN A 125 9.03 29.73 -13.21
N VAL A 126 9.37 28.69 -13.96
CA VAL A 126 10.41 27.73 -13.62
C VAL A 126 11.50 27.68 -14.67
N MET A 127 12.74 27.64 -14.21
CA MET A 127 13.91 27.38 -15.03
C MET A 127 14.50 26.01 -14.70
N PHE A 128 14.79 25.21 -15.72
CA PHE A 128 15.47 23.93 -15.59
C PHE A 128 16.84 23.99 -16.22
N GLY A 129 17.87 23.70 -15.44
CA GLY A 129 19.27 23.78 -15.86
C GLY A 129 19.76 22.66 -16.77
N GLY A 130 19.06 21.51 -16.80
CA GLY A 130 19.45 20.38 -17.67
C GLY A 130 20.79 19.76 -17.30
N TYR A 131 21.27 19.93 -16.06
CA TYR A 131 22.60 19.53 -15.56
C TYR A 131 23.76 20.20 -16.31
N ASN A 132 23.55 21.39 -16.85
CA ASN A 132 24.59 22.17 -17.47
C ASN A 132 25.43 22.89 -16.45
N ASN A 133 26.67 23.22 -16.77
CA ASN A 133 27.42 24.25 -16.07
C ASN A 133 26.72 25.60 -16.27
N LEU A 134 26.33 26.27 -15.21
CA LEU A 134 25.53 27.48 -15.25
C LEU A 134 26.21 28.61 -14.48
N HIS A 135 26.20 29.82 -15.06
CA HIS A 135 26.65 31.02 -14.40
C HIS A 135 25.60 32.14 -14.52
N PHE A 136 24.97 32.49 -13.38
CA PHE A 136 24.13 33.65 -13.24
C PHE A 136 25.03 34.81 -12.79
N THR A 137 25.41 35.68 -13.74
CA THR A 137 26.37 36.75 -13.46
C THR A 137 25.77 37.87 -12.58
N ALA A 138 26.59 38.84 -12.19
CA ALA A 138 26.14 40.01 -11.43
C ALA A 138 25.07 40.86 -12.18
N LYS A 139 25.00 40.75 -13.51
CA LYS A 139 23.94 41.34 -14.33
C LYS A 139 22.63 40.60 -14.33
N CYS A 140 22.60 39.36 -13.87
CA CYS A 140 21.40 38.58 -13.77
C CYS A 140 20.48 39.05 -12.64
N ALA A 141 20.02 40.31 -12.72
CA ALA A 141 19.06 40.85 -11.80
C ALA A 141 17.67 40.29 -12.10
N MET A 142 16.99 39.75 -11.09
CA MET A 142 15.62 39.24 -11.21
C MET A 142 14.67 40.08 -10.39
N ALA A 143 13.79 40.84 -11.05
CA ALA A 143 12.80 41.68 -10.41
C ALA A 143 11.72 40.85 -9.65
N THR A 144 11.39 39.70 -10.13
CA THR A 144 10.48 38.70 -9.53
C THR A 144 11.22 37.40 -9.26
N ALA A 145 10.75 36.66 -8.26
CA ALA A 145 11.36 35.38 -7.95
C ALA A 145 11.07 34.34 -9.05
N VAL A 146 12.09 33.57 -9.39
CA VAL A 146 12.03 32.43 -10.34
C VAL A 146 12.35 31.16 -9.59
N ASP A 147 11.62 30.09 -9.83
CA ASP A 147 11.97 28.78 -9.32
C ASP A 147 13.03 28.14 -10.23
N PHE A 148 14.13 27.73 -9.65
CA PHE A 148 15.25 27.16 -10.39
C PHE A 148 15.57 25.73 -9.93
N PHE A 149 15.74 24.85 -10.92
CA PHE A 149 16.19 23.48 -10.73
C PHE A 149 17.36 23.20 -11.66
N GLY A 150 18.52 22.84 -11.14
CA GLY A 150 19.71 22.57 -11.93
C GLY A 150 19.62 21.34 -12.85
N GLY A 151 18.73 20.41 -12.54
CA GLY A 151 18.44 19.24 -13.38
C GLY A 151 17.30 19.47 -14.37
N VAL A 152 16.54 18.41 -14.63
CA VAL A 152 15.43 18.39 -15.58
C VAL A 152 14.08 18.31 -14.88
N ASP A 153 13.00 18.64 -15.61
CA ASP A 153 11.64 18.34 -15.18
C ASP A 153 11.36 16.84 -15.34
N THR A 154 10.97 16.18 -14.28
CA THR A 154 10.56 14.78 -14.36
C THR A 154 9.10 14.72 -14.74
N PRO A 155 8.75 14.24 -15.94
CA PRO A 155 7.37 14.26 -16.43
C PRO A 155 6.45 13.39 -15.58
N GLU A 156 5.20 13.84 -15.43
CA GLU A 156 4.16 13.08 -14.75
C GLU A 156 3.86 11.78 -15.49
N GLY A 157 3.68 10.70 -14.72
CA GLY A 157 2.93 9.50 -15.08
C GLY A 157 3.28 8.87 -16.41
N THR A 158 4.48 8.39 -16.62
CA THR A 158 4.84 7.92 -17.94
C THR A 158 5.02 6.41 -18.04
N ALA A 159 4.72 5.92 -19.24
CA ALA A 159 5.02 4.59 -19.73
C ALA A 159 6.51 4.18 -19.58
N ASP A 160 7.40 5.09 -19.25
CA ASP A 160 8.81 4.81 -18.98
C ASP A 160 9.05 4.08 -17.64
N ILE A 161 8.09 4.12 -16.73
CA ILE A 161 8.14 3.32 -15.49
C ILE A 161 8.12 1.83 -15.79
N THR A 162 7.34 1.39 -16.77
CA THR A 162 7.25 -0.01 -17.19
C THR A 162 8.56 -0.52 -17.81
N ARG A 163 9.36 0.33 -18.42
CA ARG A 163 10.70 -0.03 -18.89
C ARG A 163 11.69 -0.23 -17.76
N TYR A 164 11.45 0.38 -16.65
CA TYR A 164 12.24 0.27 -15.45
C TYR A 164 12.17 -1.09 -14.79
N GLU A 165 10.97 -1.64 -14.71
CA GLU A 165 10.70 -2.95 -14.12
C GLU A 165 11.28 -4.09 -14.93
N THR A 166 11.30 -3.95 -16.26
CA THR A 166 11.68 -5.04 -17.16
C THR A 166 13.15 -5.05 -17.56
N GLN A 167 13.89 -3.96 -17.40
CA GLN A 167 15.25 -3.81 -17.93
C GLN A 167 16.36 -3.73 -16.89
N ASN A 168 16.13 -4.19 -15.65
CA ASN A 168 17.19 -4.24 -14.66
C ASN A 168 18.08 -2.97 -14.68
N ARG A 169 17.56 -1.81 -14.19
CA ARG A 169 18.41 -0.71 -13.71
C ARG A 169 18.69 0.48 -14.61
N VAL A 170 17.90 0.75 -15.61
CA VAL A 170 18.12 2.00 -16.35
C VAL A 170 17.12 3.05 -15.88
N LEU A 171 17.57 3.99 -15.07
CA LEU A 171 16.88 5.27 -14.89
C LEU A 171 16.61 5.86 -16.27
N ASN A 172 15.46 6.51 -16.42
CA ASN A 172 15.21 7.23 -17.66
C ASN A 172 16.44 8.09 -17.95
N ALA A 173 17.13 7.77 -19.05
CA ALA A 173 18.37 8.45 -19.44
C ALA A 173 18.23 9.98 -19.53
N LYS A 174 16.99 10.49 -19.65
CA LYS A 174 16.67 11.90 -19.61
C LYS A 174 16.77 12.54 -18.23
N CYS A 175 16.64 11.75 -17.16
CA CYS A 175 16.60 12.24 -15.77
C CYS A 175 17.87 11.93 -14.97
N VAL A 176 18.90 11.39 -15.58
CA VAL A 176 20.18 11.06 -14.95
C VAL A 176 21.31 11.84 -15.60
N THR A 177 22.23 12.38 -14.82
CA THR A 177 23.53 12.85 -15.31
C THR A 177 24.67 12.03 -14.74
N GLU A 178 25.65 11.75 -15.58
CA GLU A 178 26.92 11.14 -15.19
C GLU A 178 28.08 12.11 -15.38
N LEU A 179 27.80 13.34 -15.83
CA LEU A 179 28.77 14.40 -16.01
C LEU A 179 28.79 15.32 -14.78
N PRO A 180 29.97 15.66 -14.26
CA PRO A 180 30.09 16.73 -13.29
C PRO A 180 29.52 18.04 -13.84
N TYR A 181 28.89 18.81 -12.99
CA TYR A 181 28.41 20.13 -13.35
C TYR A 181 28.51 21.12 -12.20
N SER A 182 28.55 22.39 -12.56
CA SER A 182 28.66 23.49 -11.62
C SER A 182 27.57 24.54 -11.83
N ILE A 183 27.17 25.18 -10.75
CA ILE A 183 26.22 26.31 -10.77
C ILE A 183 26.83 27.45 -9.98
N THR A 184 27.11 28.58 -10.66
CA THR A 184 27.60 29.81 -10.01
C THR A 184 26.51 30.85 -10.04
N VAL A 185 26.26 31.50 -8.93
CA VAL A 185 25.27 32.56 -8.74
C VAL A 185 25.92 33.79 -8.15
N ASP A 186 26.11 34.82 -8.97
CA ASP A 186 26.58 36.14 -8.49
C ASP A 186 25.39 37.02 -8.12
N ASN A 187 24.24 36.85 -8.81
CA ASN A 187 23.02 37.59 -8.53
C ASN A 187 21.78 36.80 -9.01
N GLY A 188 20.64 37.15 -8.50
CA GLY A 188 19.35 36.57 -8.87
C GLY A 188 18.35 36.65 -7.71
N ASN A 189 17.09 36.37 -8.02
CA ASN A 189 16.03 36.27 -7.03
C ASN A 189 15.30 34.92 -7.26
N PHE A 190 15.53 33.97 -6.37
CA PHE A 190 15.03 32.62 -6.51
C PHE A 190 13.97 32.34 -5.45
N GLY A 191 12.82 31.84 -5.90
CA GLY A 191 11.79 31.31 -5.01
C GLY A 191 12.24 29.99 -4.41
N VAL A 192 12.38 28.99 -5.27
CA VAL A 192 13.07 27.73 -4.99
C VAL A 192 14.39 27.74 -5.74
N PHE A 193 15.45 27.30 -5.11
CA PHE A 193 16.72 27.03 -5.77
C PHE A 193 17.18 25.60 -5.42
N ALA A 194 17.30 24.75 -6.40
CA ALA A 194 17.74 23.37 -6.21
C ALA A 194 18.82 22.99 -7.23
N GLY A 195 19.86 22.30 -6.79
CA GLY A 195 20.90 21.83 -7.69
C GLY A 195 20.48 20.68 -8.61
N GLY A 196 19.47 19.91 -8.23
CA GLY A 196 18.97 18.74 -8.98
C GLY A 196 17.61 18.96 -9.64
N ASN A 197 16.83 17.90 -9.73
CA ASN A 197 15.57 17.84 -10.47
C ASN A 197 14.38 18.38 -9.69
N ARG A 198 13.35 18.81 -10.45
CA ARG A 198 12.01 18.97 -9.90
C ARG A 198 11.25 17.65 -9.99
N ARG A 199 10.56 17.29 -8.90
CA ARG A 199 9.60 16.19 -8.89
C ARG A 199 8.19 16.74 -9.10
N THR A 200 7.50 16.19 -10.07
CA THR A 200 6.06 16.32 -10.20
C THR A 200 5.35 15.16 -9.53
N ASN A 201 4.13 15.39 -9.08
CA ASN A 201 3.37 14.54 -8.19
C ASN A 201 3.27 13.07 -8.67
N GLY A 202 3.51 12.12 -7.78
CA GLY A 202 3.14 10.72 -7.96
C GLY A 202 4.10 9.83 -8.74
N SER A 203 5.13 10.37 -9.37
CA SER A 203 6.09 9.56 -10.12
C SER A 203 7.23 9.06 -9.22
N CYS A 204 7.59 7.80 -9.37
CA CYS A 204 8.73 7.17 -8.68
C CYS A 204 10.07 7.55 -9.29
N LEU A 205 10.06 8.19 -10.45
CA LEU A 205 11.26 8.51 -11.17
C LEU A 205 11.90 9.75 -10.56
N LEU A 206 12.95 9.52 -9.84
CA LEU A 206 13.84 10.54 -9.36
C LEU A 206 14.94 10.72 -10.40
N GLY A 207 15.29 11.94 -10.72
CA GLY A 207 16.52 12.18 -11.45
C GLY A 207 17.70 11.84 -10.56
N SER A 208 18.73 11.27 -11.11
CA SER A 208 19.96 10.95 -10.40
C SER A 208 21.10 11.84 -10.87
N ILE A 209 21.89 12.31 -9.91
CA ILE A 209 23.16 12.98 -10.14
C ILE A 209 24.24 11.96 -9.77
N ALA A 210 24.79 11.27 -10.75
CA ALA A 210 25.83 10.25 -10.57
C ALA A 210 27.22 10.81 -10.86
N ALA A 211 27.44 12.08 -10.56
CA ALA A 211 28.69 12.81 -10.76
C ALA A 211 28.81 13.93 -9.71
N PRO A 212 30.02 14.46 -9.45
CA PRO A 212 30.20 15.58 -8.55
C PRO A 212 29.40 16.82 -8.98
N ILE A 213 28.86 17.51 -7.99
CA ILE A 213 28.18 18.80 -8.18
C ILE A 213 28.81 19.88 -7.32
N ASP A 214 29.16 21.00 -7.96
CA ASP A 214 29.66 22.19 -7.28
C ASP A 214 28.70 23.36 -7.45
N ILE A 215 28.22 23.89 -6.34
CA ILE A 215 27.36 25.08 -6.32
C ILE A 215 28.06 26.20 -5.59
N THR A 216 28.26 27.35 -6.26
CA THR A 216 28.86 28.54 -5.66
C THR A 216 27.87 29.69 -5.69
N ILE A 217 27.59 30.27 -4.52
CA ILE A 217 26.69 31.41 -4.38
C ILE A 217 27.49 32.59 -3.84
N ASN A 218 27.68 33.58 -4.69
CA ASN A 218 28.36 34.83 -4.37
C ASN A 218 27.36 35.96 -4.00
N GLY A 219 26.10 35.84 -4.41
CA GLY A 219 25.07 36.83 -4.21
C GLY A 219 23.65 36.34 -4.50
N GLY A 220 22.71 37.27 -4.53
CA GLY A 220 21.31 36.96 -4.82
C GLY A 220 20.42 36.82 -3.58
N THR A 221 19.14 36.58 -3.81
CA THR A 221 18.11 36.37 -2.79
C THR A 221 17.46 35.00 -2.96
N PHE A 222 17.28 34.24 -1.88
CA PHE A 222 16.77 32.87 -1.90
C PHE A 222 15.63 32.68 -0.90
N GLY A 223 14.57 32.05 -1.36
CA GLY A 223 13.38 31.73 -0.55
C GLY A 223 12.37 32.84 -0.52
N ARG A 224 11.15 32.55 -0.84
CA ARG A 224 9.98 33.38 -0.75
C ARG A 224 8.99 32.79 0.23
N ALA A 225 8.10 33.63 0.81
CA ALA A 225 6.91 33.15 1.45
C ALA A 225 6.05 32.46 0.38
N VAL A 226 5.82 31.17 0.49
CA VAL A 226 5.06 30.43 -0.49
C VAL A 226 3.61 30.41 -0.10
N SER A 227 2.81 31.04 -0.92
CA SER A 227 1.39 30.84 -0.93
C SER A 227 1.09 29.66 -1.86
N PHE A 228 0.75 28.52 -1.27
CA PHE A 228 0.41 27.32 -2.04
C PHE A 228 -0.91 27.49 -2.73
N LYS A 229 -0.90 27.67 -4.00
CA LYS A 229 -2.01 27.35 -4.85
C LYS A 229 -1.62 26.20 -5.74
N GLN A 230 -2.07 25.04 -5.28
CA GLN A 230 -2.36 23.87 -6.10
C GLN A 230 -1.29 23.14 -6.85
N THR A 231 -1.55 21.89 -6.75
CA THR A 231 -1.36 20.83 -7.71
C THR A 231 0.05 20.40 -7.91
N SER A 232 0.29 19.22 -7.51
CA SER A 232 1.34 18.34 -8.01
C SER A 232 2.81 18.73 -7.84
N LEU A 233 3.11 19.95 -7.45
CA LEU A 233 4.43 20.29 -6.96
C LEU A 233 4.46 20.04 -5.47
N ASN A 234 5.48 19.37 -4.99
CA ASN A 234 5.77 19.38 -3.55
C ASN A 234 6.17 20.80 -3.18
N LYS A 235 5.21 21.51 -2.72
CA LYS A 235 5.23 22.97 -2.61
C LYS A 235 5.98 23.48 -1.39
N ASN A 236 6.62 22.62 -0.64
CA ASN A 236 7.30 23.02 0.58
C ASN A 236 8.79 23.09 0.45
N GLU A 237 9.25 23.05 -0.76
CA GLU A 237 10.63 23.26 -1.05
C GLU A 237 10.88 24.75 -1.26
N ASN A 238 10.64 25.50 -0.21
CA ASN A 238 11.06 26.87 -0.09
C ASN A 238 12.53 26.97 0.22
N ALA A 239 13.20 25.86 0.10
CA ALA A 239 14.50 25.72 0.61
C ALA A 239 15.50 25.62 -0.51
N PHE A 240 16.61 26.17 -0.24
CA PHE A 240 17.81 25.94 -1.01
C PHE A 240 18.28 24.48 -0.80
N SER A 241 18.52 23.75 -1.86
CA SER A 241 18.95 22.36 -1.79
C SER A 241 20.01 22.06 -2.84
N VAL A 242 21.00 21.26 -2.45
CA VAL A 242 22.06 20.84 -3.37
C VAL A 242 21.53 19.89 -4.44
N SER A 243 20.75 18.91 -4.05
CA SER A 243 20.28 17.85 -4.96
C SER A 243 18.83 18.02 -5.43
N GLY A 244 18.08 18.99 -4.87
CA GLY A 244 16.65 19.08 -5.13
C GLY A 244 15.93 17.80 -4.70
N MET A 245 15.10 17.28 -5.59
CA MET A 245 14.38 16.02 -5.38
C MET A 245 15.10 14.81 -5.98
N GLY A 246 16.30 15.00 -6.49
CA GLY A 246 17.08 13.93 -7.10
C GLY A 246 17.92 13.15 -6.09
N ILE A 247 18.56 12.13 -6.60
CA ILE A 247 19.51 11.32 -5.89
C ILE A 247 20.91 11.83 -6.20
N LEU A 248 21.72 11.94 -5.17
CA LEU A 248 23.10 12.33 -5.26
C LEU A 248 23.97 11.09 -4.99
N ALA A 249 24.61 10.59 -6.04
CA ALA A 249 25.43 9.37 -5.97
C ALA A 249 26.93 9.67 -5.91
N ASP A 250 27.33 10.92 -5.80
CA ASP A 250 28.74 11.37 -5.75
C ASP A 250 28.87 12.61 -4.84
N ASP A 251 30.05 13.15 -4.71
CA ASP A 251 30.36 14.28 -3.85
C ASP A 251 29.58 15.54 -4.25
N ALA A 252 29.15 16.31 -3.26
CA ALA A 252 28.47 17.58 -3.45
C ALA A 252 29.11 18.67 -2.61
N THR A 253 29.46 19.78 -3.25
CA THR A 253 29.97 20.96 -2.60
C THR A 253 29.04 22.14 -2.81
N LEU A 254 28.68 22.80 -1.70
CA LEU A 254 27.98 24.07 -1.70
C LEU A 254 28.84 25.12 -1.01
N THR A 255 29.24 26.13 -1.77
CA THR A 255 30.03 27.26 -1.27
C THR A 255 29.19 28.55 -1.32
N ILE A 256 29.00 29.18 -0.16
CA ILE A 256 28.24 30.43 -0.03
C ILE A 256 29.20 31.53 0.44
N THR A 257 29.45 32.51 -0.42
CA THR A 257 30.29 33.67 -0.13
C THR A 257 29.47 34.94 0.08
N GLY A 258 28.18 34.92 -0.25
CA GLY A 258 27.24 36.05 -0.14
C GLY A 258 25.80 35.62 -0.34
N GLY A 259 24.91 36.60 -0.48
CA GLY A 259 23.49 36.39 -0.70
C GLY A 259 22.63 36.52 0.56
N THR A 260 21.30 36.58 0.35
CA THR A 260 20.29 36.66 1.43
C THR A 260 19.38 35.44 1.38
N PHE A 261 19.39 34.66 2.44
CA PHE A 261 18.60 33.42 2.57
C PHE A 261 17.44 33.66 3.54
N ARG A 262 16.23 33.74 3.00
CA ARG A 262 14.99 33.95 3.77
C ARG A 262 14.31 32.65 4.13
N ALA A 263 14.69 31.59 3.46
CA ALA A 263 14.24 30.23 3.71
C ALA A 263 15.41 29.33 4.14
N PRO A 264 15.09 28.17 4.75
CA PRO A 264 16.10 27.20 5.13
C PRO A 264 17.01 26.79 3.98
N VAL A 265 18.27 26.50 4.32
CA VAL A 265 19.27 25.95 3.40
C VAL A 265 19.33 24.44 3.63
N TYR A 266 18.55 23.68 2.90
CA TYR A 266 18.57 22.23 2.99
C TYR A 266 19.74 21.66 2.17
N VAL A 267 20.63 21.01 2.83
CA VAL A 267 21.77 20.35 2.17
C VAL A 267 21.40 18.97 1.65
N ILE A 268 20.63 18.25 2.42
CA ILE A 268 20.02 17.00 2.01
C ILE A 268 18.62 17.34 1.48
N GLY A 269 18.46 17.28 0.19
CA GLY A 269 17.16 17.34 -0.44
C GLY A 269 16.30 16.18 0.07
N ARG A 270 14.98 16.28 -0.06
CA ARG A 270 14.05 15.22 0.33
C ARG A 270 14.55 13.86 -0.16
N GLY A 271 14.96 13.03 0.76
CA GLY A 271 15.21 11.63 0.47
C GLY A 271 13.92 11.01 -0.06
N GLY A 272 13.95 10.51 -1.28
CA GLY A 272 12.75 10.11 -2.02
C GLY A 272 12.07 8.83 -1.58
N VAL A 273 12.24 8.36 -0.34
CA VAL A 273 11.57 7.16 0.17
C VAL A 273 10.22 7.49 0.82
N GLY A 274 9.87 8.77 0.88
CA GLY A 274 8.56 9.16 1.35
C GLY A 274 7.49 8.75 0.36
N ASN A 275 6.66 7.82 0.75
CA ASN A 275 5.26 7.80 0.40
C ASN A 275 4.83 7.75 -1.04
N SER A 276 5.69 7.62 -1.95
CA SER A 276 5.18 7.27 -3.24
C SER A 276 4.72 5.82 -3.15
N ARG A 277 3.43 5.60 -3.39
CA ARG A 277 3.18 4.46 -4.24
C ARG A 277 4.25 4.57 -5.32
N MET A 278 5.29 3.82 -5.15
CA MET A 278 6.10 3.43 -6.28
C MET A 278 5.19 2.48 -7.06
N GLY A 279 4.06 3.03 -7.55
CA GLY A 279 3.08 2.27 -8.28
C GLY A 279 3.78 1.66 -9.46
N GLY A 280 4.05 0.38 -9.39
CA GLY A 280 4.85 -0.31 -10.36
C GLY A 280 6.35 -0.43 -10.07
N CYS A 281 6.91 0.20 -9.06
CA CYS A 281 8.31 0.01 -8.67
C CYS A 281 8.51 -1.16 -7.69
N SER A 282 7.63 -2.14 -7.69
CA SER A 282 7.75 -3.38 -6.94
C SER A 282 9.02 -4.18 -7.26
N ALA A 283 9.63 -3.91 -8.41
CA ALA A 283 10.81 -4.59 -8.90
C ALA A 283 12.14 -3.88 -8.60
N LEU A 284 12.15 -2.75 -7.90
CA LEU A 284 13.41 -2.14 -7.48
C LEU A 284 14.12 -3.08 -6.51
N THR A 285 15.21 -3.66 -6.97
CA THR A 285 16.03 -4.54 -6.16
C THR A 285 16.92 -3.72 -5.22
N MET A 286 17.37 -4.31 -4.12
CA MET A 286 18.31 -3.65 -3.19
C MET A 286 19.61 -3.19 -3.84
N SER A 287 19.95 -3.75 -5.02
CA SER A 287 21.11 -3.29 -5.80
C SER A 287 20.92 -1.87 -6.36
N ASP A 288 19.69 -1.34 -6.35
CA ASP A 288 19.37 0.00 -6.83
C ASP A 288 19.35 1.04 -5.70
N ARG A 289 19.94 0.74 -4.55
CA ARG A 289 20.08 1.62 -3.37
C ARG A 289 20.64 3.00 -3.70
N ARG A 290 21.53 3.09 -4.70
CA ARG A 290 22.10 4.36 -5.15
C ARG A 290 21.03 5.39 -5.57
N TYR A 291 19.81 4.97 -5.86
CA TYR A 291 18.72 5.86 -6.25
C TYR A 291 18.00 6.53 -5.07
N TYR A 292 18.30 6.07 -3.87
CA TYR A 292 17.73 6.58 -2.62
C TYR A 292 18.81 7.05 -1.64
N ALA A 293 20.04 7.07 -2.07
CA ALA A 293 21.17 7.38 -1.23
C ALA A 293 21.98 8.56 -1.77
N MET A 294 22.59 9.29 -0.87
CA MET A 294 23.68 10.22 -1.13
C MET A 294 24.97 9.44 -0.85
N ASP A 295 25.63 8.99 -1.89
CA ASP A 295 26.76 8.07 -1.76
C ASP A 295 28.09 8.80 -1.49
N GLY A 296 28.20 10.06 -1.92
CA GLY A 296 29.40 10.89 -1.73
C GLY A 296 29.38 11.73 -0.46
N ASP A 297 30.49 12.38 -0.20
CA ASP A 297 30.63 13.37 0.87
C ASP A 297 29.89 14.67 0.50
N ILE A 298 29.20 15.26 1.47
CA ILE A 298 28.53 16.54 1.30
C ILE A 298 29.32 17.59 2.10
N THR A 299 29.75 18.64 1.41
CA THR A 299 30.47 19.76 2.00
C THR A 299 29.72 21.08 1.83
N LEU A 300 29.48 21.75 2.96
CA LEU A 300 28.87 23.08 3.00
C LEU A 300 29.88 24.09 3.53
N ASN A 301 30.34 25.00 2.65
CA ASN A 301 31.24 26.07 2.98
C ASN A 301 30.50 27.40 3.02
N ILE A 302 30.41 28.07 4.17
CA ILE A 302 29.74 29.36 4.34
C ILE A 302 30.78 30.38 4.77
N THR A 303 31.21 31.22 3.83
CA THR A 303 32.16 32.28 4.08
C THR A 303 31.54 33.68 4.10
N GLY A 304 30.27 33.79 3.78
CA GLY A 304 29.47 35.01 3.80
C GLY A 304 28.00 34.74 3.68
N GLY A 305 27.20 35.76 3.49
CA GLY A 305 25.74 35.68 3.37
C GLY A 305 24.98 35.99 4.65
N THR A 306 23.69 36.31 4.48
CA THR A 306 22.75 36.62 5.57
C THR A 306 21.63 35.57 5.59
N PHE A 307 21.48 34.88 6.72
CA PHE A 307 20.52 33.80 6.91
C PHE A 307 19.44 34.22 7.91
N GLU A 308 18.23 34.50 7.39
CA GLU A 308 17.04 34.81 8.21
C GLU A 308 16.48 33.52 8.84
N SER A 309 16.66 32.37 8.17
CA SER A 309 16.39 31.02 8.65
C SER A 309 17.49 30.08 8.17
N PHE A 310 17.90 29.16 9.01
CA PHE A 310 18.96 28.21 8.66
C PHE A 310 18.63 26.84 9.19
N GLU A 311 18.31 25.93 8.29
CA GLU A 311 18.09 24.53 8.56
C GLU A 311 18.88 23.71 7.53
N ILE A 312 19.64 22.71 7.98
CA ILE A 312 20.52 21.95 7.09
C ILE A 312 19.94 20.61 6.63
N SER A 313 18.78 20.25 7.15
CA SER A 313 18.11 19.01 6.76
C SER A 313 16.74 19.28 6.17
N ALA A 314 16.43 18.53 5.12
CA ALA A 314 15.08 18.55 4.59
C ALA A 314 14.10 17.90 5.56
N TYR A 315 12.89 18.31 5.46
CA TYR A 315 11.73 17.84 6.18
C TYR A 315 11.53 16.31 6.06
N GLN A 316 11.06 15.69 6.91
CA GLN A 316 11.07 14.97 8.11
C GLN A 316 10.42 13.61 8.18
N THR A 317 9.23 13.37 7.70
CA THR A 317 8.45 12.19 8.06
C THR A 317 8.38 11.13 6.99
N GLY A 318 8.88 11.40 5.82
CA GLY A 318 8.75 10.48 4.70
C GLY A 318 9.67 9.26 4.77
N ALA A 319 10.91 9.45 5.19
CA ALA A 319 11.93 8.39 5.13
C ALA A 319 12.99 8.55 6.22
N GLY A 320 12.65 9.21 7.31
CA GLY A 320 13.58 9.70 8.31
C GLY A 320 14.51 8.71 8.99
N LEU A 321 14.33 7.40 8.75
CA LEU A 321 15.19 6.38 9.37
C LEU A 321 16.00 5.57 8.37
N THR A 322 15.77 5.75 7.07
CA THR A 322 16.51 5.00 6.06
C THR A 322 17.91 5.58 5.91
N GLN A 323 18.91 4.76 5.91
CA GLN A 323 20.32 5.17 5.72
C GLN A 323 20.53 5.58 4.25
N VAL A 324 20.28 6.84 3.95
CA VAL A 324 20.39 7.39 2.59
C VAL A 324 21.67 8.22 2.39
N LEU A 325 22.37 8.60 3.46
CA LEU A 325 23.65 9.27 3.41
C LEU A 325 24.77 8.26 3.70
N ARG A 326 25.58 7.94 2.70
CA ARG A 326 26.70 7.01 2.80
C ARG A 326 28.05 7.72 2.81
N GLY A 327 28.07 9.03 2.62
CA GLY A 327 29.21 9.91 2.77
C GLY A 327 29.21 10.65 4.11
N ASN A 328 30.26 11.44 4.35
CA ASN A 328 30.35 12.33 5.50
C ASN A 328 29.62 13.64 5.20
N PHE A 329 29.24 14.35 6.23
CA PHE A 329 28.66 15.67 6.16
C PHE A 329 29.57 16.70 6.83
N ASN A 330 30.12 17.62 6.05
CA ASN A 330 31.06 18.61 6.51
C ASN A 330 30.52 20.03 6.40
N VAL A 331 30.47 20.77 7.47
CA VAL A 331 30.01 22.17 7.51
C VAL A 331 31.16 23.05 7.99
N HIS A 332 31.53 24.04 7.19
CA HIS A 332 32.54 25.03 7.47
C HIS A 332 31.98 26.42 7.40
N ILE A 333 31.94 27.15 8.51
CA ILE A 333 31.41 28.51 8.58
C ILE A 333 32.53 29.47 9.01
N THR A 334 32.57 30.65 8.40
CA THR A 334 33.54 31.69 8.79
C THR A 334 32.84 32.96 9.29
N ASP A 335 33.62 33.93 9.79
CA ASP A 335 33.12 35.20 10.33
C ASP A 335 32.34 36.10 9.35
N GLY A 336 32.44 35.83 8.03
CA GLY A 336 31.71 36.62 7.03
C GLY A 336 30.21 36.32 6.96
N ALA A 337 29.73 35.24 7.58
CA ALA A 337 28.33 34.83 7.59
C ALA A 337 27.56 35.54 8.73
N THR A 338 26.29 35.85 8.47
CA THR A 338 25.39 36.45 9.47
C THR A 338 24.15 35.58 9.63
N PHE A 339 23.86 35.12 10.86
CA PHE A 339 22.71 34.30 11.19
C PHE A 339 21.74 35.05 12.10
N ALA A 340 20.46 34.69 12.02
CA ALA A 340 19.47 35.17 12.96
C ALA A 340 19.83 34.78 14.40
N ALA A 341 19.45 35.62 15.35
CA ALA A 341 19.76 35.35 16.76
C ALA A 341 19.13 34.02 17.22
N GLY A 342 19.92 33.20 17.88
CA GLY A 342 19.49 31.89 18.38
C GLY A 342 19.43 30.79 17.33
N THR A 343 20.08 30.97 16.18
CA THR A 343 20.17 29.93 15.14
C THR A 343 20.77 28.66 15.70
N VAL A 344 20.06 27.55 15.53
CA VAL A 344 20.53 26.20 15.83
C VAL A 344 20.94 25.54 14.53
N VAL A 345 22.19 25.09 14.44
CA VAL A 345 22.67 24.28 13.32
C VAL A 345 22.48 22.83 13.71
N ASP A 346 21.39 22.26 13.25
CA ASP A 346 20.92 20.94 13.70
C ASP A 346 21.21 19.85 12.66
N ALA A 347 22.09 18.91 13.01
CA ALA A 347 22.43 17.74 12.19
C ALA A 347 21.56 16.50 12.53
N THR A 348 20.53 16.60 13.36
CA THR A 348 19.73 15.46 13.81
C THR A 348 19.19 14.65 12.63
N GLN A 349 18.59 15.28 11.65
CA GLN A 349 18.07 14.58 10.48
C GLN A 349 19.17 14.04 9.57
N VAL A 350 20.28 14.78 9.43
CA VAL A 350 21.46 14.31 8.67
C VAL A 350 21.98 13.02 9.28
N LYS A 351 22.08 12.95 10.59
CA LYS A 351 22.52 11.75 11.31
C LYS A 351 21.51 10.61 11.19
N ALA A 352 20.23 10.92 11.09
CA ALA A 352 19.19 9.93 10.85
C ALA A 352 19.36 9.20 9.53
N TYR A 353 19.90 9.90 8.53
CA TYR A 353 20.16 9.35 7.20
C TYR A 353 21.57 8.78 7.04
N ALA A 354 22.46 9.02 7.99
CA ALA A 354 23.85 8.60 7.87
C ALA A 354 24.05 7.16 8.33
N GLY A 355 24.96 6.46 7.68
CA GLY A 355 25.53 5.20 8.19
C GLY A 355 26.23 5.42 9.52
N ALA A 356 26.28 4.40 10.38
CA ALA A 356 26.89 4.46 11.71
C ALA A 356 28.38 4.85 11.69
N ASP A 357 29.06 4.58 10.59
CA ASP A 357 30.48 4.91 10.35
C ASP A 357 30.66 6.33 9.78
N LYS A 358 29.59 7.06 9.46
CA LYS A 358 29.67 8.40 8.85
C LYS A 358 29.55 9.50 9.89
N LYS A 359 30.28 10.60 9.64
CA LYS A 359 30.39 11.71 10.60
C LYS A 359 29.79 12.99 10.04
N ALA A 360 29.09 13.70 10.93
CA ALA A 360 28.73 15.09 10.74
C ALA A 360 29.76 15.96 11.47
N THR A 361 30.45 16.83 10.73
CA THR A 361 31.52 17.71 11.26
C THR A 361 31.12 19.17 11.07
N LEU A 362 31.26 19.98 12.10
CA LEU A 362 31.07 21.44 12.05
C LEU A 362 32.32 22.16 12.49
N VAL A 363 32.76 23.13 11.69
CA VAL A 363 33.83 24.07 12.03
C VAL A 363 33.26 25.49 11.91
N TYR A 364 33.32 26.27 12.96
CA TYR A 364 32.85 27.64 12.97
C TYR A 364 33.61 28.50 13.99
N PRO A 365 33.71 29.83 13.78
CA PRO A 365 34.36 30.73 14.72
C PRO A 365 33.49 31.02 15.95
N ALA A 366 34.07 31.15 17.11
CA ALA A 366 33.37 31.41 18.35
C ALA A 366 32.64 32.77 18.38
N SER A 367 32.96 33.67 17.44
CA SER A 367 32.27 34.95 17.23
C SER A 367 30.82 34.82 16.75
N LEU A 368 30.46 33.70 16.10
CA LEU A 368 29.14 33.46 15.62
C LEU A 368 28.24 32.92 16.74
N ASN A 369 27.09 33.56 16.92
CA ASN A 369 26.10 33.16 17.91
C ASN A 369 25.18 32.07 17.34
N ILE A 370 25.75 30.89 17.11
CA ILE A 370 25.04 29.68 16.66
C ILE A 370 25.21 28.56 17.67
N THR A 371 24.21 27.67 17.73
CA THR A 371 24.24 26.51 18.62
C THR A 371 24.33 25.23 17.79
N PRO A 372 25.44 24.48 17.85
CA PRO A 372 25.55 23.17 17.23
C PRO A 372 24.61 22.16 17.90
N LYS A 373 23.97 21.34 17.12
CA LYS A 373 23.18 20.21 17.63
C LYS A 373 23.48 18.95 16.81
N ARG A 374 23.82 17.86 17.50
CA ARG A 374 24.07 16.51 16.98
C ARG A 374 25.13 16.40 15.89
N PHE A 375 26.18 17.18 15.99
CA PHE A 375 27.42 16.95 15.24
C PHE A 375 28.33 16.00 16.01
N ASP A 376 28.99 15.09 15.31
CA ASP A 376 29.99 14.17 15.91
C ASP A 376 31.28 14.89 16.29
N VAL A 377 31.63 15.91 15.51
CA VAL A 377 32.82 16.73 15.73
C VAL A 377 32.47 18.21 15.57
N VAL A 378 32.82 19.01 16.55
CA VAL A 378 32.70 20.48 16.50
C VAL A 378 34.06 21.11 16.79
N ASN A 379 34.56 21.93 15.85
CA ASN A 379 35.87 22.58 15.94
C ASN A 379 37.01 21.62 16.32
N GLY A 380 36.98 20.43 15.75
CA GLY A 380 37.94 19.39 15.99
C GLY A 380 37.75 18.57 17.29
N ALA A 381 36.81 18.96 18.14
CA ALA A 381 36.46 18.23 19.35
C ALA A 381 35.30 17.26 19.12
N ALA A 382 35.48 16.00 19.52
CA ALA A 382 34.42 15.00 19.51
C ALA A 382 33.28 15.42 20.46
N GLN A 383 32.07 15.25 20.03
CA GLN A 383 30.86 15.57 20.81
C GLN A 383 30.15 14.28 21.26
N THR A 384 29.46 14.40 22.38
CA THR A 384 28.59 13.34 22.89
C THR A 384 27.19 13.93 23.05
N TYR A 385 26.18 13.21 22.64
CA TYR A 385 24.77 13.57 22.80
C TYR A 385 23.91 12.31 22.93
N ASP A 386 22.74 12.45 23.55
CA ASP A 386 21.80 11.36 23.62
C ASP A 386 21.17 11.14 22.23
N GLU A 387 21.16 9.90 21.78
CA GLU A 387 20.53 9.56 20.52
C GLU A 387 19.00 9.73 20.63
N PRO A 388 18.36 10.38 19.66
CA PRO A 388 16.91 10.47 19.65
C PRO A 388 16.28 9.10 19.47
N LEU A 389 15.08 8.91 20.03
CA LEU A 389 14.32 7.70 19.82
C LEU A 389 13.98 7.53 18.32
N ARG A 390 14.32 6.38 17.75
CA ARG A 390 14.09 6.07 16.34
C ARG A 390 12.83 5.21 16.20
N ILE A 391 11.79 5.73 15.54
CA ILE A 391 10.49 5.06 15.39
C ILE A 391 10.19 4.85 13.91
N ALA A 392 9.93 3.60 13.51
CA ALA A 392 9.43 3.27 12.18
C ALA A 392 7.94 2.91 12.23
N CYS A 393 7.12 3.63 11.50
CA CYS A 393 5.70 3.35 11.33
C CYS A 393 5.47 2.58 10.03
N ILE A 394 5.08 1.32 10.16
CA ILE A 394 4.88 0.38 9.06
C ILE A 394 3.39 0.10 8.91
N GLY A 395 2.89 0.06 7.69
CA GLY A 395 1.50 -0.27 7.47
C GLY A 395 0.98 -0.01 6.07
N ASP A 396 -0.32 0.11 5.99
CA ASP A 396 -1.08 0.30 4.76
C ASP A 396 -1.43 1.79 4.50
N SER A 397 -2.54 2.04 3.82
CA SER A 397 -3.04 3.38 3.50
C SER A 397 -3.29 4.26 4.73
N ILE A 398 -3.65 3.66 5.88
CA ILE A 398 -3.88 4.41 7.12
C ILE A 398 -2.55 4.95 7.65
N THR A 399 -1.51 4.13 7.68
CA THR A 399 -0.17 4.57 8.06
C THR A 399 0.38 5.59 7.06
N GLN A 400 0.15 5.37 5.77
CA GLN A 400 0.51 6.33 4.73
C GLN A 400 -0.10 7.71 4.94
N GLY A 401 -1.34 7.78 5.44
CA GLY A 401 -2.07 9.04 5.69
C GLY A 401 -3.19 9.29 4.70
N THR A 402 -3.67 8.27 3.99
CA THR A 402 -4.84 8.39 3.12
C THR A 402 -6.05 8.89 3.92
N GLY A 403 -6.83 9.80 3.34
CA GLY A 403 -7.93 10.50 4.02
C GLY A 403 -7.52 11.83 4.65
N ALA A 404 -6.25 12.05 5.00
CA ALA A 404 -5.77 13.33 5.47
C ALA A 404 -5.66 14.40 4.37
N GLY A 405 -5.63 13.94 3.12
CA GLY A 405 -5.53 14.74 1.89
C GLY A 405 -5.14 13.85 0.72
N SER A 406 -4.79 14.42 -0.43
CA SER A 406 -4.55 13.68 -1.67
C SER A 406 -3.10 13.74 -2.17
N GLY A 407 -2.25 14.51 -1.56
CA GLY A 407 -0.86 14.71 -1.99
C GLY A 407 0.17 14.12 -1.04
N ALA A 408 1.38 13.87 -1.54
CA ALA A 408 2.50 13.39 -0.73
C ALA A 408 2.76 14.28 0.50
N TRP A 409 2.58 15.59 0.34
CA TRP A 409 2.67 16.54 1.44
C TRP A 409 1.65 16.31 2.55
N ASP A 410 0.40 16.04 2.20
CA ASP A 410 -0.62 15.74 3.20
C ASP A 410 -0.28 14.48 3.97
N PHE A 411 0.28 13.47 3.30
CA PHE A 411 0.73 12.25 3.94
C PHE A 411 1.90 12.49 4.89
N GLU A 412 2.83 13.34 4.51
CA GLU A 412 4.01 13.64 5.32
C GLU A 412 3.72 14.55 6.52
N THR A 413 2.70 15.40 6.44
CA THR A 413 2.43 16.42 7.46
C THR A 413 1.17 16.17 8.27
N LYS A 414 0.22 15.36 7.74
CA LYS A 414 -1.08 15.16 8.35
C LYS A 414 -1.39 13.70 8.70
N SER A 415 -0.54 12.76 8.29
CA SER A 415 -0.65 11.35 8.69
C SER A 415 -0.42 11.17 10.20
N TYR A 416 -0.84 10.02 10.75
CA TYR A 416 -0.59 9.78 12.17
C TYR A 416 0.91 9.74 12.54
N PRO A 417 1.83 9.24 11.70
CA PRO A 417 3.25 9.32 12.01
C PRO A 417 3.73 10.76 12.21
N ALA A 418 3.30 11.68 11.33
CA ALA A 418 3.63 13.10 11.48
C ALA A 418 3.06 13.70 12.78
N ARG A 419 1.80 13.40 13.07
CA ARG A 419 1.13 13.87 14.28
C ARG A 419 1.68 13.24 15.56
N LEU A 420 2.17 12.00 15.46
CA LEU A 420 2.86 11.33 16.56
C LEU A 420 4.19 12.03 16.89
N LEU A 421 4.96 12.41 15.87
CA LEU A 421 6.20 13.18 16.06
C LEU A 421 5.92 14.52 16.75
N GLU A 422 4.92 15.28 16.26
CA GLU A 422 4.49 16.54 16.90
C GLU A 422 4.10 16.35 18.38
N LEU A 423 3.43 15.25 18.70
CA LEU A 423 3.06 14.93 20.10
C LEU A 423 4.26 14.61 20.96
N ILE A 424 5.25 13.88 20.42
CA ILE A 424 6.50 13.57 21.14
C ILE A 424 7.24 14.88 21.45
N GLU A 425 7.44 15.73 20.44
CA GLU A 425 8.14 17.01 20.58
C GLU A 425 7.40 17.95 21.54
N LYS A 426 6.08 18.05 21.42
CA LYS A 426 5.24 18.88 22.31
C LYS A 426 5.36 18.46 23.78
N ASN A 427 5.59 17.18 24.04
CA ASN A 427 5.79 16.65 25.39
C ASN A 427 7.26 16.60 25.82
N GLY A 428 8.14 17.29 25.10
CA GLY A 428 9.56 17.43 25.44
C GLY A 428 10.42 16.24 25.09
N GLY A 429 9.89 15.28 24.30
CA GLY A 429 10.67 14.16 23.78
C GLY A 429 11.40 14.55 22.50
N GLU A 430 12.46 13.83 22.19
CA GLU A 430 13.15 13.91 20.91
C GLU A 430 13.06 12.57 20.19
N ALA A 431 12.57 12.59 18.96
CA ALA A 431 12.45 11.39 18.14
C ALA A 431 12.78 11.67 16.68
N ILE A 432 13.18 10.62 15.98
CA ILE A 432 13.24 10.56 14.53
C ILE A 432 12.21 9.53 14.10
N LEU A 433 11.29 9.93 13.23
CA LEU A 433 10.16 9.08 12.88
C LEU A 433 10.06 8.91 11.37
N GLY A 434 10.02 7.66 10.91
CA GLY A 434 9.83 7.29 9.51
C GLY A 434 8.42 6.77 9.23
N ASN A 435 7.79 7.24 8.16
CA ASN A 435 6.51 6.74 7.66
C ASN A 435 6.76 5.79 6.49
N TYR A 436 6.51 4.51 6.68
CA TYR A 436 6.67 3.45 5.68
C TYR A 436 5.34 2.82 5.26
N GLY A 437 4.24 3.54 5.44
CA GLY A 437 2.92 3.11 4.99
C GLY A 437 2.78 3.06 3.47
N ILE A 438 2.11 2.03 2.95
CA ILE A 438 1.84 1.85 1.52
C ILE A 438 0.36 1.53 1.31
N GLY A 439 -0.34 2.43 0.62
CA GLY A 439 -1.76 2.25 0.35
C GLY A 439 -2.07 0.97 -0.41
N GLY A 440 -3.04 0.20 0.09
CA GLY A 440 -3.44 -1.08 -0.51
C GLY A 440 -2.59 -2.28 -0.09
N SER A 441 -1.56 -2.10 0.77
CA SER A 441 -0.70 -3.21 1.16
C SER A 441 -1.39 -4.21 2.08
N THR A 442 -0.97 -5.47 1.96
CA THR A 442 -1.45 -6.63 2.70
C THR A 442 -0.28 -7.40 3.32
N VAL A 443 -0.58 -8.16 4.38
CA VAL A 443 0.36 -9.16 4.94
C VAL A 443 0.37 -10.41 4.07
N MET A 444 -0.80 -10.81 3.57
CA MET A 444 -0.91 -11.95 2.67
C MET A 444 -0.57 -11.55 1.23
N PRO A 445 0.10 -12.42 0.46
CA PRO A 445 0.31 -12.22 -0.97
C PRO A 445 -1.05 -12.36 -1.68
N THR A 446 -1.72 -11.24 -1.90
CA THR A 446 -3.03 -11.14 -2.58
C THR A 446 -2.86 -10.45 -3.93
N ASN A 447 -3.96 -10.24 -4.67
CA ASN A 447 -3.96 -9.38 -5.85
C ASN A 447 -3.69 -7.90 -5.52
N ASN A 448 -3.70 -7.56 -4.23
CA ASN A 448 -3.26 -6.27 -3.73
C ASN A 448 -1.73 -6.23 -3.59
N ILE A 449 -1.24 -5.13 -3.06
CA ILE A 449 0.19 -4.90 -2.87
C ILE A 449 0.67 -5.72 -1.67
N TRP A 450 1.37 -6.81 -1.92
CA TRP A 450 2.02 -7.55 -0.84
C TRP A 450 3.17 -6.73 -0.26
N TYR A 451 3.09 -6.39 1.03
CA TYR A 451 4.05 -5.49 1.66
C TYR A 451 5.49 -6.03 1.60
N ASN A 452 5.67 -7.34 1.68
CA ASN A 452 7.00 -7.97 1.62
C ASN A 452 7.71 -7.82 0.26
N ASP A 453 6.97 -7.55 -0.82
CA ASP A 453 7.54 -7.27 -2.14
C ASP A 453 7.94 -5.80 -2.31
N MET A 454 7.57 -4.95 -1.35
CA MET A 454 7.79 -3.52 -1.47
C MET A 454 9.19 -3.12 -1.01
N LEU A 455 9.71 -2.08 -1.62
CA LEU A 455 10.97 -1.48 -1.22
C LEU A 455 10.97 -1.08 0.27
N ASN A 456 9.87 -0.52 0.75
CA ASN A 456 9.72 -0.12 2.15
C ASN A 456 9.96 -1.27 3.14
N PHE A 457 9.52 -2.49 2.81
CA PHE A 457 9.80 -3.66 3.63
C PHE A 457 11.30 -3.95 3.74
N ARG A 458 12.02 -3.87 2.61
CA ARG A 458 13.46 -4.11 2.59
C ARG A 458 14.23 -3.02 3.32
N LEU A 459 13.88 -1.76 3.06
CA LEU A 459 14.52 -0.61 3.72
C LEU A 459 14.34 -0.66 5.24
N THR A 460 13.13 -0.98 5.69
CA THR A 460 12.85 -1.07 7.14
C THR A 460 13.53 -2.26 7.82
N ARG A 461 13.83 -3.32 7.08
CA ARG A 461 14.50 -4.51 7.59
C ARG A 461 16.03 -4.41 7.55
N GLU A 462 16.57 -3.70 6.57
CA GLU A 462 18.01 -3.73 6.29
C GLU A 462 18.71 -2.40 6.58
N GLU A 463 18.00 -1.27 6.57
CA GLU A 463 18.62 0.05 6.64
C GLU A 463 18.01 1.00 7.69
N CYS A 464 16.90 0.64 8.31
CA CYS A 464 16.13 1.57 9.12
C CYS A 464 16.69 1.78 10.53
N ASP A 465 17.37 0.81 11.12
CA ASP A 465 17.92 0.84 12.49
C ASP A 465 16.99 1.42 13.56
N ALA A 466 15.68 1.16 13.46
CA ALA A 466 14.71 1.71 14.40
C ALA A 466 14.80 1.02 15.77
N ASP A 467 14.62 1.83 16.83
CA ASP A 467 14.44 1.33 18.18
C ASP A 467 13.05 0.73 18.38
N TRP A 468 12.02 1.42 17.83
CA TRP A 468 10.63 1.03 17.95
C TRP A 468 9.97 0.92 16.58
N PHE A 469 9.18 -0.13 16.43
CA PHE A 469 8.30 -0.31 15.27
C PHE A 469 6.85 -0.18 15.68
N VAL A 470 6.08 0.63 14.95
CA VAL A 470 4.62 0.73 15.07
C VAL A 470 4.03 0.11 13.81
N ILE A 471 3.43 -1.06 13.93
CA ILE A 471 2.97 -1.87 12.80
C ILE A 471 1.46 -1.86 12.71
N GLY A 472 0.92 -1.15 11.71
CA GLY A 472 -0.51 -1.02 11.44
C GLY A 472 -0.88 -1.54 10.05
N ILE A 473 -0.78 -2.86 9.84
CA ILE A 473 -1.10 -3.53 8.59
C ILE A 473 -2.14 -4.62 8.81
N GLY A 474 -2.99 -4.90 7.82
CA GLY A 474 -4.03 -5.93 7.89
C GLY A 474 -5.42 -5.43 7.49
N THR A 475 -5.57 -4.11 7.33
CA THR A 475 -6.82 -3.48 6.89
C THR A 475 -7.29 -4.01 5.53
N ASN A 476 -6.38 -4.19 4.58
CA ASN A 476 -6.70 -4.70 3.25
C ASN A 476 -6.85 -6.22 3.23
N ASP A 477 -6.17 -6.93 4.12
CA ASP A 477 -6.40 -8.36 4.33
C ASP A 477 -7.84 -8.61 4.80
N ALA A 478 -8.33 -7.80 5.75
CA ALA A 478 -9.70 -7.86 6.24
C ALA A 478 -10.77 -7.65 5.15
N TYR A 479 -10.43 -6.88 4.11
CA TYR A 479 -11.35 -6.56 3.01
C TYR A 479 -11.53 -7.74 2.06
N ASN A 480 -10.46 -8.46 1.73
CA ASN A 480 -10.44 -9.30 0.53
C ASN A 480 -10.38 -10.81 0.78
N THR A 481 -9.95 -11.29 1.96
CA THR A 481 -9.43 -12.65 2.05
C THR A 481 -9.86 -13.46 3.24
N MET A 482 -10.54 -12.87 4.23
CA MET A 482 -10.81 -13.55 5.48
C MET A 482 -12.10 -14.37 5.45
N VAL A 483 -12.14 -15.38 4.60
CA VAL A 483 -13.34 -16.17 4.32
C VAL A 483 -13.28 -17.57 4.92
N THR A 484 -12.10 -18.21 4.89
CA THR A 484 -11.92 -19.57 5.39
C THR A 484 -10.97 -19.63 6.59
N ASP A 485 -11.06 -20.69 7.38
CA ASP A 485 -10.18 -20.91 8.54
C ASP A 485 -8.72 -21.08 8.11
N GLY A 486 -8.48 -21.68 6.95
CA GLY A 486 -7.15 -21.80 6.36
C GLY A 486 -6.55 -20.41 6.04
N GLN A 487 -7.35 -19.49 5.55
CA GLN A 487 -6.90 -18.13 5.31
C GLN A 487 -6.61 -17.39 6.63
N HIS A 488 -7.41 -17.59 7.66
CA HIS A 488 -7.14 -17.04 8.99
C HIS A 488 -5.84 -17.59 9.57
N ALA A 489 -5.68 -18.91 9.59
CA ALA A 489 -4.47 -19.56 10.08
C ALA A 489 -3.24 -19.06 9.32
N ARG A 490 -3.35 -18.94 8.01
CA ARG A 490 -2.26 -18.42 7.17
C ARG A 490 -1.95 -16.95 7.43
N PHE A 491 -2.97 -16.11 7.58
CA PHE A 491 -2.75 -14.71 7.97
C PHE A 491 -2.02 -14.64 9.30
N GLU A 492 -2.46 -15.39 10.31
CA GLU A 492 -1.85 -15.39 11.63
C GLU A 492 -0.40 -15.87 11.59
N GLU A 493 -0.12 -16.94 10.84
CA GLU A 493 1.24 -17.43 10.60
C GLU A 493 2.12 -16.36 9.95
N MET A 494 1.66 -15.78 8.84
CA MET A 494 2.41 -14.77 8.09
C MET A 494 2.57 -13.47 8.90
N TYR A 495 1.53 -13.05 9.61
CA TYR A 495 1.59 -11.87 10.48
C TYR A 495 2.57 -12.08 11.63
N THR A 496 2.54 -13.28 12.25
CA THR A 496 3.50 -13.65 13.30
C THR A 496 4.94 -13.60 12.78
N ALA A 497 5.20 -14.19 11.61
CA ALA A 497 6.51 -14.15 10.97
C ALA A 497 6.93 -12.71 10.61
N PHE A 498 5.99 -11.91 10.13
CA PHE A 498 6.21 -10.51 9.77
C PHE A 498 6.63 -9.68 10.97
N ILE A 499 5.84 -9.67 12.05
CA ILE A 499 6.16 -8.87 13.25
C ILE A 499 7.40 -9.41 13.99
N LYS A 500 7.57 -10.75 14.04
CA LYS A 500 8.77 -11.37 14.60
C LYS A 500 10.02 -10.95 13.86
N GLY A 501 9.94 -10.88 12.54
CA GLY A 501 11.06 -10.44 11.72
C GLY A 501 11.56 -9.03 12.07
N TYR A 502 10.69 -8.12 12.49
CA TYR A 502 11.11 -6.80 13.00
C TYR A 502 11.64 -6.88 14.44
N GLY A 503 11.04 -7.70 15.28
CA GLY A 503 11.53 -7.90 16.66
C GLY A 503 12.92 -8.54 16.75
N ASP A 504 13.29 -9.33 15.75
CA ASP A 504 14.60 -9.99 15.68
C ASP A 504 15.73 -9.06 15.19
N LEU A 505 15.42 -7.86 14.72
CA LEU A 505 16.47 -6.92 14.32
C LEU A 505 17.29 -6.48 15.54
N PRO A 506 18.63 -6.30 15.37
CA PRO A 506 19.52 -6.06 16.51
C PRO A 506 19.22 -4.75 17.26
N THR A 507 18.72 -3.73 16.58
CA THR A 507 18.39 -2.43 17.16
C THR A 507 17.03 -2.37 17.81
N THR A 508 16.14 -3.31 17.51
CA THR A 508 14.75 -3.28 17.97
C THR A 508 14.61 -3.47 19.47
N LYS A 509 14.03 -2.48 20.13
CA LYS A 509 13.67 -2.51 21.56
C LYS A 509 12.21 -2.84 21.77
N LYS A 510 11.29 -2.33 20.90
CA LYS A 510 9.85 -2.56 20.99
C LYS A 510 9.21 -2.70 19.60
N VAL A 511 8.19 -3.56 19.55
CA VAL A 511 7.30 -3.73 18.39
C VAL A 511 5.87 -3.56 18.87
N PHE A 512 5.26 -2.44 18.52
CA PHE A 512 3.86 -2.15 18.80
C PHE A 512 3.02 -2.54 17.59
N THR A 513 2.14 -3.50 17.76
CA THR A 513 1.23 -3.95 16.71
C THR A 513 -0.14 -3.36 16.93
N THR A 514 -0.68 -2.68 15.95
CA THR A 514 -1.98 -2.03 16.07
C THR A 514 -3.07 -2.87 15.39
N SER A 515 -4.22 -2.96 16.02
CA SER A 515 -5.38 -3.61 15.41
C SER A 515 -5.97 -2.77 14.26
N ALA A 516 -6.72 -3.44 13.37
CA ALA A 516 -7.60 -2.76 12.43
C ALA A 516 -8.59 -1.85 13.18
N LEU A 517 -9.02 -0.75 12.55
CA LEU A 517 -10.03 0.15 13.10
C LEU A 517 -11.44 -0.45 13.00
N TYR A 518 -12.34 0.04 13.87
CA TYR A 518 -13.77 -0.18 13.68
C TYR A 518 -14.23 0.35 12.31
N ARG A 519 -15.10 -0.40 11.66
CA ARG A 519 -15.72 -0.03 10.40
C ARG A 519 -17.22 -0.10 10.51
N SER A 520 -17.88 0.97 10.18
CA SER A 520 -19.34 1.02 10.28
C SER A 520 -20.00 0.08 9.27
N ALA A 521 -20.88 -0.79 9.73
CA ALA A 521 -21.74 -1.60 8.89
C ALA A 521 -22.73 -0.80 8.05
N LYS A 522 -22.93 0.49 8.35
CA LYS A 522 -23.77 1.41 7.55
C LYS A 522 -23.15 1.81 6.22
N ALA A 523 -21.85 1.65 6.07
CA ALA A 523 -21.13 2.08 4.87
C ALA A 523 -21.23 1.06 3.75
N GLY A 524 -22.15 1.19 2.87
CA GLY A 524 -22.39 0.45 1.63
C GLY A 524 -21.34 -0.55 1.16
N ALA A 525 -20.29 -0.09 0.52
CA ALA A 525 -19.25 -0.96 -0.07
C ALA A 525 -18.32 -1.66 0.97
N HIS A 526 -18.26 -1.16 2.20
CA HIS A 526 -17.36 -1.69 3.24
C HIS A 526 -18.06 -2.58 4.27
N ARG A 527 -19.31 -2.90 4.11
CA ARG A 527 -20.09 -3.76 5.02
C ARG A 527 -19.44 -5.13 5.24
N GLN A 528 -18.90 -5.72 4.18
CA GLN A 528 -18.24 -7.03 4.25
C GLN A 528 -16.96 -7.01 5.07
N SER A 529 -16.34 -5.84 5.23
CA SER A 529 -15.07 -5.70 5.94
C SER A 529 -15.21 -5.41 7.44
N ALA A 530 -16.41 -5.10 7.94
CA ALA A 530 -16.62 -4.86 9.37
C ALA A 530 -16.29 -6.10 10.20
N LEU A 531 -16.80 -7.26 9.80
CA LEU A 531 -16.47 -8.54 10.44
C LEU A 531 -15.03 -8.98 10.15
N GLY A 532 -14.54 -8.72 8.94
CA GLY A 532 -13.12 -8.92 8.60
C GLY A 532 -12.18 -8.16 9.53
N ALA A 533 -12.53 -6.93 9.90
CA ALA A 533 -11.75 -6.14 10.86
C ALA A 533 -11.71 -6.78 12.25
N ILE A 534 -12.83 -7.32 12.73
CA ILE A 534 -12.89 -8.04 14.03
C ILE A 534 -12.01 -9.30 13.98
N ASN A 535 -12.08 -10.07 12.91
CA ASN A 535 -11.29 -11.29 12.77
C ASN A 535 -9.79 -10.97 12.67
N VAL A 536 -9.41 -9.98 11.86
CA VAL A 536 -8.00 -9.54 11.77
C VAL A 536 -7.50 -9.04 13.12
N ARG A 537 -8.32 -8.24 13.85
CA ARG A 537 -8.00 -7.82 15.22
C ARG A 537 -7.73 -9.01 16.13
N ALA A 538 -8.58 -10.04 16.09
CA ALA A 538 -8.43 -11.25 16.90
C ALA A 538 -7.10 -11.97 16.59
N MET A 539 -6.79 -12.17 15.31
CA MET A 539 -5.54 -12.81 14.87
C MET A 539 -4.30 -11.98 15.21
N GLN A 540 -4.34 -10.66 15.01
CA GLN A 540 -3.24 -9.75 15.38
C GLN A 540 -2.98 -9.80 16.89
N ARG A 541 -4.03 -9.81 17.69
CA ARG A 541 -3.95 -9.95 19.15
C ARG A 541 -3.31 -11.28 19.56
N ARG A 542 -3.77 -12.41 19.00
CA ARG A 542 -3.20 -13.74 19.30
C ARG A 542 -1.73 -13.83 18.89
N ALA A 543 -1.40 -13.44 17.68
CA ALA A 543 -0.04 -13.46 17.16
C ALA A 543 0.91 -12.65 18.07
N THR A 544 0.52 -11.41 18.39
CA THR A 544 1.34 -10.55 19.24
C THR A 544 1.48 -11.08 20.66
N ARG A 545 0.38 -11.51 21.28
CA ARG A 545 0.41 -12.07 22.63
C ARG A 545 1.18 -13.39 22.71
N THR A 546 1.19 -14.17 21.64
CA THR A 546 2.01 -15.39 21.56
C THR A 546 3.51 -15.04 21.59
N LEU A 547 3.93 -14.06 20.82
CA LEU A 547 5.33 -13.57 20.84
C LEU A 547 5.67 -12.87 22.17
N ALA A 548 4.73 -12.15 22.75
CA ALA A 548 4.90 -11.48 24.05
C ALA A 548 5.17 -12.44 25.22
N LYS A 549 4.75 -13.72 25.10
CA LYS A 549 5.10 -14.76 26.09
C LYS A 549 6.60 -15.08 26.09
N THR A 550 7.30 -14.82 25.00
CA THR A 550 8.73 -15.12 24.84
C THR A 550 9.63 -13.89 24.93
N SER A 551 9.08 -12.70 24.72
CA SER A 551 9.81 -11.44 24.75
C SER A 551 8.89 -10.26 25.03
N ASP A 552 9.29 -9.40 25.95
CA ASP A 552 8.58 -8.15 26.30
C ASP A 552 8.66 -7.06 25.20
N LYS A 553 9.35 -7.35 24.09
CA LYS A 553 9.42 -6.43 22.93
C LYS A 553 8.06 -6.22 22.27
N TYR A 554 7.20 -7.23 22.27
CA TYR A 554 5.95 -7.22 21.52
C TYR A 554 4.80 -6.71 22.35
N VAL A 555 4.13 -5.67 21.86
CA VAL A 555 3.01 -5.01 22.55
C VAL A 555 1.84 -4.89 21.58
N PHE A 556 0.70 -5.47 21.91
CA PHE A 556 -0.53 -5.29 21.17
C PHE A 556 -1.22 -3.99 21.58
N VAL A 557 -1.61 -3.18 20.60
CA VAL A 557 -2.36 -1.92 20.79
C VAL A 557 -3.72 -2.07 20.15
N ASP A 558 -4.75 -2.15 20.95
CA ASP A 558 -6.12 -2.34 20.49
C ASP A 558 -6.75 -1.05 20.00
N LEU A 559 -6.32 -0.57 18.84
CA LEU A 559 -6.86 0.66 18.24
C LEU A 559 -8.35 0.56 17.92
N TYR A 560 -8.85 -0.63 17.64
CA TYR A 560 -10.30 -0.84 17.48
C TYR A 560 -11.07 -0.36 18.71
N ALA A 561 -10.66 -0.81 19.88
CA ALA A 561 -11.30 -0.43 21.16
C ALA A 561 -10.96 1.02 21.56
N LEU A 562 -9.69 1.42 21.44
CA LEU A 562 -9.20 2.75 21.83
C LEU A 562 -9.82 3.90 21.05
N THR A 563 -10.29 3.64 19.84
CA THR A 563 -10.87 4.66 18.96
C THR A 563 -12.34 4.39 18.62
N PHE A 564 -12.94 3.40 19.27
CA PHE A 564 -14.29 2.94 18.94
C PHE A 564 -15.34 4.04 19.03
N ALA A 565 -15.33 4.81 20.12
CA ALA A 565 -16.30 5.87 20.37
C ALA A 565 -16.28 6.96 19.28
N GLU A 566 -15.12 7.31 18.80
CA GLU A 566 -14.93 8.31 17.76
C GLU A 566 -15.16 7.75 16.34
N ALA A 567 -14.77 6.48 16.11
CA ALA A 567 -14.96 5.83 14.82
C ALA A 567 -16.43 5.56 14.50
N MET A 568 -17.26 5.30 15.52
CA MET A 568 -18.70 5.08 15.33
C MET A 568 -19.53 6.37 15.13
N GLN A 569 -18.95 7.55 15.40
CA GLN A 569 -19.59 8.85 15.20
C GLN A 569 -19.65 9.21 13.71
N VAL A 570 -20.37 8.41 12.94
CA VAL A 570 -20.64 8.67 11.54
C VAL A 570 -22.12 8.98 11.42
N ASP A 571 -22.49 10.09 10.83
CA ASP A 571 -23.89 10.41 10.68
C ASP A 571 -24.60 9.43 9.72
N SER A 572 -25.91 9.38 9.78
CA SER A 572 -26.73 8.51 8.95
C SER A 572 -26.64 8.83 7.45
N LYS A 573 -26.01 9.96 7.07
CA LYS A 573 -25.81 10.43 5.70
C LYS A 573 -24.41 10.15 5.17
N GLY A 574 -23.55 9.51 5.97
CA GLY A 574 -22.18 9.22 5.60
C GLY A 574 -21.23 10.42 5.70
N ALA A 575 -21.58 11.42 6.48
CA ALA A 575 -20.66 12.52 6.79
C ALA A 575 -19.52 12.06 7.69
N ALA A 576 -18.36 12.72 7.57
CA ALA A 576 -17.20 12.44 8.40
C ALA A 576 -17.53 12.65 9.88
N GLY A 577 -17.27 11.61 10.67
CA GLY A 577 -17.35 11.68 12.12
C GLY A 577 -16.10 12.30 12.75
N ALA A 578 -15.87 12.02 14.04
CA ALA A 578 -14.70 12.53 14.74
C ALA A 578 -13.37 11.90 14.25
N LEU A 579 -13.40 10.68 13.73
CA LEU A 579 -12.22 9.95 13.28
C LEU A 579 -12.21 9.71 11.77
N LEU A 580 -13.25 9.07 11.23
CA LEU A 580 -13.24 8.55 9.86
C LEU A 580 -13.71 9.58 8.84
N SER A 581 -13.13 9.53 7.65
CA SER A 581 -13.56 10.29 6.48
C SER A 581 -14.86 9.71 5.89
N ALA A 582 -15.39 10.36 4.86
CA ALA A 582 -16.65 9.94 4.21
C ALA A 582 -16.60 8.52 3.60
N ASP A 583 -15.41 7.96 3.38
CA ASP A 583 -15.25 6.57 2.94
C ASP A 583 -15.42 5.55 4.08
N MET A 584 -15.53 6.02 5.32
CA MET A 584 -15.70 5.22 6.55
C MET A 584 -14.63 4.16 6.78
N LEU A 585 -13.46 4.38 6.22
CA LEU A 585 -12.30 3.51 6.31
C LEU A 585 -11.07 4.26 6.80
N HIS A 586 -10.76 5.38 6.16
CA HIS A 586 -9.57 6.15 6.44
C HIS A 586 -9.88 7.30 7.41
N PRO A 587 -9.02 7.54 8.40
CA PRO A 587 -9.13 8.75 9.20
C PRO A 587 -8.94 10.01 8.35
N HIS A 588 -9.71 11.05 8.60
CA HIS A 588 -9.44 12.36 8.01
C HIS A 588 -8.35 13.10 8.80
N ALA A 589 -7.87 14.24 8.29
CA ALA A 589 -6.76 14.99 8.90
C ALA A 589 -6.94 15.29 10.40
N ALA A 590 -8.13 15.75 10.79
CA ALA A 590 -8.44 15.98 12.21
C ALA A 590 -8.58 14.68 13.00
N GLY A 591 -9.07 13.61 12.39
CA GLY A 591 -9.12 12.28 13.00
C GLY A 591 -7.73 11.74 13.31
N TYR A 592 -6.77 11.89 12.39
CA TYR A 592 -5.37 11.56 12.67
C TYR A 592 -4.81 12.40 13.81
N GLN A 593 -5.06 13.71 13.81
CA GLN A 593 -4.51 14.63 14.79
C GLN A 593 -5.10 14.47 16.19
N ASN A 594 -6.43 14.35 16.29
CA ASN A 594 -7.13 14.45 17.57
C ASN A 594 -7.47 13.11 18.20
N VAL A 595 -7.47 12.03 17.42
CA VAL A 595 -7.89 10.69 17.88
C VAL A 595 -6.79 9.65 17.67
N TYR A 596 -6.40 9.40 16.42
CA TYR A 596 -5.53 8.28 16.08
C TYR A 596 -4.12 8.42 16.67
N ALA A 597 -3.43 9.53 16.39
CA ALA A 597 -2.08 9.77 16.89
C ALA A 597 -2.02 9.88 18.42
N PRO A 598 -2.97 10.57 19.11
CA PRO A 598 -3.05 10.54 20.57
C PRO A 598 -3.28 9.13 21.15
N ALA A 599 -4.10 8.29 20.50
CA ALA A 599 -4.29 6.91 20.95
C ALA A 599 -2.97 6.11 20.86
N ILE A 600 -2.25 6.22 19.75
CA ILE A 600 -0.93 5.58 19.61
C ILE A 600 0.07 6.16 20.61
N TYR A 601 0.15 7.48 20.75
CA TYR A 601 1.05 8.13 21.71
C TYR A 601 0.81 7.60 23.14
N ASN A 602 -0.46 7.57 23.57
CA ASN A 602 -0.82 7.05 24.88
C ASN A 602 -0.49 5.56 25.04
N ALA A 603 -0.65 4.77 23.98
CA ALA A 603 -0.32 3.35 24.04
C ALA A 603 1.20 3.13 24.19
N ILE A 604 2.02 3.84 23.40
CA ILE A 604 3.47 3.57 23.38
C ILE A 604 4.24 4.27 24.50
N PHE A 605 3.77 5.42 25.00
CA PHE A 605 4.46 6.16 26.07
C PHE A 605 3.80 6.04 27.44
N ASN A 606 2.48 5.85 27.49
CA ASN A 606 1.71 5.80 28.76
C ASN A 606 1.13 4.41 29.07
N GLY A 607 1.42 3.40 28.22
CA GLY A 607 0.97 2.02 28.42
C GLY A 607 -0.54 1.80 28.25
N LYS A 608 -1.28 2.77 27.68
CA LYS A 608 -2.74 2.67 27.46
C LYS A 608 -3.01 1.90 26.17
N THR A 609 -2.79 0.60 26.18
CA THR A 609 -2.87 -0.26 25.00
C THR A 609 -4.24 -0.88 24.75
N GLU A 610 -5.10 -0.89 25.74
CA GLU A 610 -6.45 -1.49 25.70
C GLU A 610 -7.44 -0.59 26.47
N VAL A 611 -8.73 -0.79 26.24
CA VAL A 611 -9.82 -0.14 26.98
C VAL A 611 -10.33 -1.11 28.03
N GLU A 612 -10.33 -0.68 29.29
CA GLU A 612 -10.91 -1.47 30.38
C GLU A 612 -12.41 -1.71 30.12
N GLY A 613 -12.86 -2.96 30.29
CA GLY A 613 -14.24 -3.34 30.03
C GLY A 613 -14.59 -3.63 28.56
N PHE A 614 -13.75 -3.28 27.59
CA PHE A 614 -13.98 -3.66 26.21
C PHE A 614 -13.56 -5.13 25.97
N SER A 615 -14.35 -5.87 25.18
CA SER A 615 -14.12 -7.31 24.91
C SER A 615 -14.00 -8.18 26.18
N THR A 616 -14.90 -7.96 27.13
CA THR A 616 -14.91 -8.69 28.44
C THR A 616 -16.19 -9.49 28.69
N LEU A 617 -17.18 -9.38 27.79
CA LEU A 617 -18.48 -10.02 28.01
C LEU A 617 -18.45 -11.47 27.53
N ASP A 618 -19.03 -12.38 28.35
CA ASP A 618 -19.34 -13.75 27.92
C ASP A 618 -20.75 -13.83 27.30
N THR A 619 -21.63 -12.92 27.72
CA THR A 619 -22.98 -12.79 27.18
C THR A 619 -23.24 -11.36 26.76
N VAL A 620 -23.75 -11.16 25.52
CA VAL A 620 -24.12 -9.85 24.98
C VAL A 620 -25.57 -9.88 24.46
N TYR A 621 -26.32 -8.82 24.76
CA TYR A 621 -27.69 -8.65 24.24
C TYR A 621 -27.63 -7.72 23.00
N VAL A 622 -28.36 -8.11 21.95
CA VAL A 622 -28.44 -7.35 20.70
C VAL A 622 -29.90 -7.16 20.27
N SER A 623 -30.21 -5.95 19.80
CA SER A 623 -31.55 -5.60 19.31
C SER A 623 -31.49 -4.40 18.38
N ASN A 624 -32.31 -4.39 17.30
CA ASN A 624 -32.45 -3.22 16.43
C ASN A 624 -32.84 -1.92 17.16
N THR A 625 -33.45 -2.02 18.34
CA THR A 625 -33.84 -0.90 19.20
C THR A 625 -32.79 -0.51 20.23
N GLY A 626 -31.66 -1.23 20.27
CA GLY A 626 -30.54 -0.96 21.13
C GLY A 626 -29.75 0.27 20.71
N LYS A 627 -28.67 0.57 21.44
CA LYS A 627 -27.74 1.64 21.13
C LYS A 627 -26.45 1.06 20.54
N ILE A 628 -25.75 1.85 19.73
CA ILE A 628 -24.45 1.42 19.21
C ILE A 628 -23.39 1.31 20.31
N ASP A 629 -23.48 2.15 21.31
CA ASP A 629 -22.64 2.21 22.52
C ASP A 629 -23.34 1.58 23.74
N GLY A 630 -24.36 0.75 23.52
CA GLY A 630 -25.04 0.02 24.58
C GLY A 630 -24.07 -0.87 25.36
N ALA A 631 -24.38 -1.10 26.62
CA ALA A 631 -23.56 -1.94 27.52
C ALA A 631 -23.62 -3.44 27.18
N GLY A 632 -24.45 -3.85 26.23
CA GLY A 632 -24.64 -5.26 25.85
C GLY A 632 -25.44 -6.06 26.92
N THR A 633 -26.17 -5.38 27.79
CA THR A 633 -27.04 -5.99 28.78
C THR A 633 -28.48 -6.08 28.28
N ALA A 634 -29.35 -6.78 29.01
CA ALA A 634 -30.76 -6.89 28.64
C ALA A 634 -31.47 -5.52 28.61
N ASP A 635 -31.11 -4.63 29.54
CA ASP A 635 -31.70 -3.28 29.65
C ASP A 635 -31.05 -2.25 28.73
N ASP A 636 -29.85 -2.51 28.27
CA ASP A 636 -29.09 -1.63 27.36
C ASP A 636 -28.39 -2.44 26.26
N PRO A 637 -29.17 -3.03 25.34
CA PRO A 637 -28.63 -3.88 24.28
C PRO A 637 -27.87 -3.07 23.20
N ILE A 638 -26.97 -3.73 22.50
CA ILE A 638 -26.25 -3.17 21.37
C ILE A 638 -27.12 -3.27 20.11
N CYS A 639 -27.08 -2.25 19.24
CA CYS A 639 -27.94 -2.23 18.05
C CYS A 639 -27.34 -2.93 16.81
N TYR A 640 -26.05 -3.26 16.81
CA TYR A 640 -25.39 -3.93 15.70
C TYR A 640 -24.72 -5.22 16.14
N MET A 641 -24.90 -6.26 15.34
CA MET A 641 -24.37 -7.59 15.62
C MET A 641 -22.83 -7.63 15.63
N ASP A 642 -22.19 -6.96 14.70
CA ASP A 642 -20.74 -6.87 14.63
C ASP A 642 -20.14 -6.17 15.85
N VAL A 643 -20.77 -5.09 16.30
CA VAL A 643 -20.38 -4.40 17.54
C VAL A 643 -20.57 -5.31 18.77
N ALA A 644 -21.71 -5.99 18.85
CA ALA A 644 -21.97 -6.93 19.93
C ALA A 644 -20.90 -8.04 20.01
N ILE A 645 -20.56 -8.61 18.85
CA ILE A 645 -19.50 -9.64 18.74
C ILE A 645 -18.13 -9.08 19.17
N ALA A 646 -17.82 -7.83 18.86
CA ALA A 646 -16.55 -7.21 19.26
C ALA A 646 -16.40 -7.03 20.78
N HIS A 647 -17.50 -7.02 21.53
CA HIS A 647 -17.50 -6.94 22.99
C HIS A 647 -17.34 -8.29 23.69
N LEU A 648 -17.41 -9.39 22.95
CA LEU A 648 -17.20 -10.72 23.51
C LEU A 648 -15.75 -10.91 23.96
N ARG A 649 -15.59 -11.59 25.08
CA ARG A 649 -14.28 -11.89 25.67
C ARG A 649 -13.58 -13.00 24.87
N PRO A 650 -12.35 -12.79 24.44
CA PRO A 650 -11.55 -13.84 23.79
C PRO A 650 -11.41 -15.09 24.66
N GLY A 651 -11.55 -16.26 24.06
CA GLY A 651 -11.51 -17.54 24.75
C GLY A 651 -12.77 -17.85 25.57
N ALA A 652 -13.85 -17.10 25.38
CA ALA A 652 -15.12 -17.39 26.04
C ALA A 652 -15.92 -18.50 25.33
N ASP A 653 -16.76 -19.19 26.11
CA ASP A 653 -17.97 -19.82 25.61
C ASP A 653 -19.04 -18.73 25.53
N ALA A 654 -19.15 -18.11 24.38
CA ALA A 654 -19.87 -16.86 24.25
C ALA A 654 -21.35 -17.05 23.95
N GLU A 655 -22.20 -16.12 24.43
CA GLU A 655 -23.63 -16.12 24.13
C GLU A 655 -24.08 -14.76 23.60
N VAL A 656 -24.71 -14.75 22.39
CA VAL A 656 -25.35 -13.58 21.81
C VAL A 656 -26.86 -13.74 21.94
N ARG A 657 -27.48 -12.92 22.77
CA ARG A 657 -28.91 -12.91 23.03
C ARG A 657 -29.65 -11.92 22.16
N VAL A 658 -30.43 -12.43 21.22
CA VAL A 658 -31.21 -11.62 20.28
C VAL A 658 -32.57 -11.26 20.91
N VAL A 659 -32.81 -9.96 21.04
CA VAL A 659 -34.08 -9.42 21.62
C VAL A 659 -34.91 -8.85 20.50
N GLY A 660 -36.10 -9.40 20.26
CA GLY A 660 -36.98 -9.01 19.18
C GLY A 660 -36.34 -9.32 17.81
N THR A 661 -36.31 -8.36 16.90
CA THR A 661 -35.68 -8.52 15.59
C THR A 661 -34.33 -7.87 15.54
N GLN A 662 -33.32 -8.63 15.13
CA GLN A 662 -32.01 -8.12 14.81
C GLN A 662 -31.76 -8.25 13.31
N THR A 663 -31.58 -7.13 12.61
CA THR A 663 -31.23 -7.11 11.20
C THR A 663 -29.72 -7.19 11.05
N VAL A 664 -29.25 -8.06 10.16
CA VAL A 664 -27.85 -8.22 9.83
C VAL A 664 -27.68 -7.90 8.34
N SER A 665 -26.91 -6.86 8.07
CA SER A 665 -26.62 -6.38 6.70
C SER A 665 -25.19 -6.69 6.26
N THR A 666 -24.49 -7.53 7.01
CA THR A 666 -23.15 -8.06 6.69
C THR A 666 -23.14 -9.56 6.88
N TRP A 667 -22.24 -10.27 6.24
CA TRP A 667 -22.08 -11.69 6.55
C TRP A 667 -21.83 -11.87 8.04
N LEU A 668 -22.70 -12.61 8.69
CA LEU A 668 -22.52 -12.90 10.12
C LEU A 668 -21.42 -13.95 10.27
N ALA A 669 -20.31 -13.57 10.88
CA ALA A 669 -19.23 -14.49 11.22
C ALA A 669 -18.82 -14.29 12.66
N ALA A 670 -18.71 -15.39 13.41
CA ALA A 670 -18.13 -15.36 14.73
C ALA A 670 -16.60 -15.23 14.64
N PRO A 671 -15.94 -14.50 15.57
CA PRO A 671 -14.48 -14.49 15.66
C PRO A 671 -13.95 -15.88 15.97
N ASP A 672 -12.76 -16.19 15.45
CA ASP A 672 -12.09 -17.48 15.67
C ASP A 672 -11.28 -17.54 16.98
N ASP A 673 -11.35 -16.51 17.81
CA ASP A 673 -10.72 -16.46 19.14
C ASP A 673 -11.68 -16.74 20.30
N LEU A 674 -12.91 -17.20 20.00
CA LEU A 674 -13.83 -17.76 20.98
C LEU A 674 -13.65 -19.29 21.09
N ASN A 675 -13.97 -19.86 22.24
CA ASN A 675 -14.05 -21.33 22.38
C ASN A 675 -15.30 -21.86 21.69
N SER A 676 -16.42 -21.20 21.90
CA SER A 676 -17.70 -21.48 21.27
C SER A 676 -18.58 -20.23 21.20
N ILE A 677 -19.63 -20.26 20.37
CA ILE A 677 -20.63 -19.19 20.32
C ILE A 677 -22.05 -19.76 20.26
N LYS A 678 -22.94 -19.17 21.06
CA LYS A 678 -24.36 -19.48 21.05
C LYS A 678 -25.18 -18.25 20.64
N PHE A 679 -26.00 -18.36 19.63
CA PHE A 679 -27.01 -17.36 19.27
C PHE A 679 -28.36 -17.80 19.81
N VAL A 680 -28.94 -17.03 20.72
CA VAL A 680 -30.16 -17.40 21.42
C VAL A 680 -31.23 -16.32 21.32
N GLY A 681 -32.43 -16.70 20.93
CA GLY A 681 -33.55 -15.79 20.96
C GLY A 681 -34.10 -15.59 22.38
N VAL A 682 -34.37 -14.35 22.78
CA VAL A 682 -34.97 -13.98 24.06
C VAL A 682 -36.45 -13.79 23.87
N GLY A 683 -37.26 -14.66 24.51
CA GLY A 683 -38.68 -14.69 24.40
C GLY A 683 -39.18 -15.23 23.03
N ASP A 684 -40.51 -15.24 22.86
CA ASP A 684 -41.13 -15.74 21.65
C ASP A 684 -40.97 -14.77 20.48
N GLY A 685 -40.60 -15.32 19.32
CA GLY A 685 -40.51 -14.55 18.05
C GLY A 685 -39.24 -13.76 17.86
N ALA A 686 -38.21 -14.00 18.67
CA ALA A 686 -36.88 -13.42 18.41
C ALA A 686 -36.39 -13.81 17.03
N THR A 687 -35.98 -12.81 16.21
CA THR A 687 -35.68 -12.99 14.81
C THR A 687 -34.29 -12.47 14.47
N LEU A 688 -33.50 -13.30 13.81
CA LEU A 688 -32.30 -12.90 13.13
C LEU A 688 -32.62 -12.75 11.64
N ALA A 689 -32.75 -11.51 11.19
CA ALA A 689 -33.14 -11.17 9.82
C ALA A 689 -31.90 -10.75 9.01
N LEU A 690 -31.60 -11.48 7.95
CA LEU A 690 -30.51 -11.19 7.05
C LEU A 690 -31.05 -10.50 5.78
N ASP A 691 -30.37 -9.49 5.28
CA ASP A 691 -30.68 -8.85 4.00
C ASP A 691 -29.84 -9.41 2.85
N ASP A 692 -30.06 -8.92 1.62
CA ASP A 692 -29.35 -9.36 0.42
C ASP A 692 -27.82 -9.20 0.51
N SER A 693 -27.35 -8.28 1.34
CA SER A 693 -25.92 -8.08 1.57
C SER A 693 -25.32 -9.10 2.54
N ALA A 694 -26.18 -9.79 3.29
CA ALA A 694 -25.80 -10.66 4.41
C ALA A 694 -26.26 -12.11 4.23
N LYS A 695 -26.35 -12.62 3.02
CA LYS A 695 -26.91 -13.95 2.67
C LYS A 695 -26.42 -15.15 3.49
N MET A 696 -25.44 -14.94 4.38
CA MET A 696 -24.65 -16.02 4.92
C MET A 696 -24.36 -15.84 6.41
N ILE A 697 -24.58 -16.91 7.17
CA ILE A 697 -24.07 -17.10 8.52
C ILE A 697 -22.89 -18.03 8.42
N ARG A 698 -21.72 -17.61 8.91
CA ARG A 698 -20.49 -18.40 8.95
C ARG A 698 -20.02 -18.60 10.38
N PHE A 699 -19.72 -19.82 10.73
CA PHE A 699 -19.09 -20.13 12.01
C PHE A 699 -17.59 -20.34 11.82
N ARG A 700 -16.82 -19.86 12.78
CA ARG A 700 -15.37 -20.03 12.85
C ARG A 700 -14.94 -20.57 14.20
N THR A 701 -15.89 -21.13 14.90
CA THR A 701 -15.76 -21.83 16.17
C THR A 701 -17.00 -22.71 16.32
N ASP A 702 -17.00 -23.61 17.26
CA ASP A 702 -18.17 -24.41 17.60
C ASP A 702 -19.35 -23.49 17.92
N ALA A 703 -20.54 -23.83 17.39
CA ALA A 703 -21.67 -22.92 17.47
C ALA A 703 -23.00 -23.60 17.74
N THR A 704 -23.90 -22.86 18.37
CA THR A 704 -25.30 -23.26 18.58
C THR A 704 -26.23 -22.12 18.16
N ILE A 705 -27.28 -22.44 17.39
CA ILE A 705 -28.43 -21.55 17.15
C ILE A 705 -29.65 -22.13 17.90
N ASP A 706 -30.27 -21.33 18.75
CA ASP A 706 -31.32 -21.76 19.64
C ASP A 706 -32.43 -20.70 19.76
N ASN A 707 -33.69 -21.16 19.80
CA ASN A 707 -34.87 -20.30 20.00
C ASN A 707 -34.94 -19.07 19.09
N LEU A 708 -34.54 -19.21 17.83
CA LEU A 708 -34.49 -18.12 16.85
C LEU A 708 -35.33 -18.41 15.63
N LYS A 709 -35.99 -17.38 15.13
CA LYS A 709 -36.43 -17.34 13.74
C LYS A 709 -35.29 -16.85 12.89
N LEU A 710 -34.83 -17.66 11.95
CA LEU A 710 -33.88 -17.24 10.93
C LEU A 710 -34.67 -16.79 9.69
N ASP A 711 -34.54 -15.52 9.35
CA ASP A 711 -35.24 -14.91 8.23
C ASP A 711 -34.27 -14.31 7.22
N TYR A 712 -34.66 -14.29 5.96
CA TYR A 712 -33.89 -13.71 4.89
C TYR A 712 -34.82 -12.93 3.97
N THR A 713 -34.58 -11.63 3.84
CA THR A 713 -35.43 -10.71 3.10
C THR A 713 -35.06 -10.58 1.62
N GLY A 714 -33.96 -11.18 1.18
CA GLY A 714 -33.47 -11.15 -0.18
C GLY A 714 -34.02 -12.26 -1.08
N ALA A 715 -33.59 -12.27 -2.33
CA ALA A 715 -33.94 -13.30 -3.30
C ALA A 715 -33.02 -14.54 -3.14
N GLY A 716 -33.63 -15.73 -3.03
CA GLY A 716 -32.88 -16.98 -3.00
C GLY A 716 -32.94 -17.71 -1.65
N ALA A 717 -31.83 -18.27 -1.22
CA ALA A 717 -31.73 -19.04 0.01
C ALA A 717 -30.77 -18.41 1.00
N LEU A 718 -31.04 -18.63 2.29
CA LEU A 718 -30.10 -18.34 3.37
C LEU A 718 -29.03 -19.42 3.45
N PHE A 719 -27.76 -19.05 3.48
CA PHE A 719 -26.65 -19.98 3.65
C PHE A 719 -26.21 -20.04 5.11
N VAL A 720 -26.05 -21.28 5.63
CA VAL A 720 -25.43 -21.53 6.92
C VAL A 720 -24.17 -22.36 6.68
N VAL A 721 -23.00 -21.79 6.98
CA VAL A 721 -21.69 -22.36 6.67
C VAL A 721 -20.97 -22.70 7.97
N CYS A 722 -20.69 -23.97 8.17
CA CYS A 722 -20.14 -24.47 9.44
C CYS A 722 -18.61 -24.49 9.45
N ASN A 723 -17.94 -24.35 8.31
CA ASN A 723 -16.47 -24.33 8.19
C ASN A 723 -15.77 -25.46 8.95
N TYR A 724 -16.36 -26.67 8.96
CA TYR A 724 -15.85 -27.84 9.69
C TYR A 724 -15.83 -27.69 11.22
N HIS A 725 -16.65 -26.84 11.79
CA HIS A 725 -16.86 -26.75 13.24
C HIS A 725 -18.07 -27.57 13.67
N ASN A 726 -18.14 -27.88 14.97
CA ASN A 726 -19.33 -28.48 15.57
C ASN A 726 -20.42 -27.43 15.62
N VAL A 727 -21.50 -27.66 14.90
CA VAL A 727 -22.64 -26.74 14.84
C VAL A 727 -23.92 -27.44 15.20
N GLU A 728 -24.69 -26.85 16.11
CA GLU A 728 -26.02 -27.32 16.46
C GLU A 728 -27.06 -26.25 16.10
N ILE A 729 -28.09 -26.65 15.36
CA ILE A 729 -29.31 -25.91 15.12
C ILE A 729 -30.42 -26.66 15.84
N THR A 730 -30.93 -26.07 16.95
CA THR A 730 -31.89 -26.74 17.80
C THR A 730 -33.28 -26.86 17.14
N ASP A 731 -34.16 -27.68 17.72
CA ASP A 731 -35.53 -27.90 17.25
C ASP A 731 -36.44 -26.67 17.42
N SER A 732 -36.08 -25.77 18.32
CA SER A 732 -36.73 -24.47 18.52
C SER A 732 -36.48 -23.46 17.38
N VAL A 733 -35.49 -23.71 16.48
CA VAL A 733 -35.19 -22.81 15.37
C VAL A 733 -36.22 -22.96 14.26
N THR A 734 -36.79 -21.82 13.85
CA THR A 734 -37.74 -21.74 12.75
C THR A 734 -37.16 -20.96 11.57
N MET A 735 -37.49 -21.40 10.35
CA MET A 735 -37.09 -20.74 9.11
C MET A 735 -38.29 -20.62 8.17
N PRO A 736 -38.85 -19.44 7.96
CA PRO A 736 -39.88 -19.20 6.93
C PRO A 736 -39.28 -19.27 5.51
N VAL A 737 -38.01 -19.06 5.37
CA VAL A 737 -37.25 -19.13 4.13
C VAL A 737 -36.56 -20.48 4.00
N VAL A 738 -36.13 -20.79 2.78
CA VAL A 738 -35.41 -22.04 2.53
C VAL A 738 -33.91 -21.82 2.72
N GLY A 739 -33.27 -22.70 3.48
CA GLY A 739 -31.86 -22.64 3.77
C GLY A 739 -31.01 -23.60 2.94
N VAL A 740 -29.73 -23.29 2.87
CA VAL A 740 -28.66 -24.15 2.37
C VAL A 740 -27.65 -24.34 3.50
N LEU A 741 -27.49 -25.56 3.95
CA LEU A 741 -26.49 -25.93 4.95
C LEU A 741 -25.22 -26.39 4.25
N ILE A 742 -24.06 -25.85 4.65
CA ILE A 742 -22.75 -26.23 4.16
C ILE A 742 -21.91 -26.57 5.39
N ALA A 743 -21.57 -27.83 5.56
CA ALA A 743 -20.74 -28.27 6.69
C ALA A 743 -19.28 -27.88 6.50
N GLY A 744 -18.82 -27.80 5.25
CA GLY A 744 -17.49 -27.31 4.89
C GLY A 744 -17.42 -25.81 4.64
N HIS A 745 -16.45 -25.39 3.83
CA HIS A 745 -16.27 -24.01 3.41
C HIS A 745 -17.19 -23.61 2.26
N ALA A 746 -17.59 -22.34 2.22
CA ALA A 746 -18.31 -21.79 1.08
C ALA A 746 -17.52 -20.63 0.46
N VAL A 747 -17.35 -20.69 -0.85
CA VAL A 747 -16.76 -19.60 -1.64
C VAL A 747 -17.87 -18.93 -2.44
N TYR A 748 -18.07 -17.64 -2.24
CA TYR A 748 -19.13 -16.85 -2.86
C TYR A 748 -18.62 -15.48 -3.34
N GLY A 749 -18.73 -15.21 -4.64
CA GLY A 749 -18.47 -13.88 -5.23
C GLY A 749 -17.08 -13.73 -5.89
N GLY A 750 -16.97 -12.80 -6.82
CA GLY A 750 -15.79 -12.59 -7.68
C GLY A 750 -14.58 -11.95 -6.99
N ALA A 751 -14.75 -11.40 -5.79
CA ALA A 751 -13.65 -10.76 -5.04
C ALA A 751 -12.80 -11.76 -4.24
N GLU A 752 -13.26 -12.99 -4.12
CA GLU A 752 -12.62 -14.06 -3.35
C GLU A 752 -11.73 -14.97 -4.22
N VAL A 753 -11.62 -14.66 -5.50
CA VAL A 753 -10.89 -15.49 -6.45
C VAL A 753 -9.57 -14.85 -6.78
N TYR A 754 -8.54 -15.50 -6.32
CA TYR A 754 -7.18 -15.25 -6.78
C TYR A 754 -6.96 -16.10 -8.03
N SER A 755 -6.77 -15.46 -9.18
CA SER A 755 -6.27 -16.14 -10.36
C SER A 755 -4.80 -16.46 -10.12
N VAL A 756 -4.52 -17.66 -9.69
CA VAL A 756 -3.16 -18.16 -9.57
C VAL A 756 -2.78 -18.73 -10.93
N THR A 757 -1.78 -18.17 -11.55
CA THR A 757 -1.11 -18.84 -12.68
C THR A 757 -0.18 -19.91 -12.12
N ASP A 758 -0.07 -21.07 -12.76
CA ASP A 758 0.75 -22.21 -12.33
C ASP A 758 2.24 -21.89 -12.09
N THR A 759 2.68 -20.70 -12.43
CA THR A 759 4.07 -20.23 -12.26
C THR A 759 4.26 -19.32 -11.04
N ASP A 760 3.20 -19.00 -10.31
CA ASP A 760 3.28 -18.11 -9.17
C ASP A 760 3.60 -18.88 -7.89
N THR A 761 4.79 -18.66 -7.33
CA THR A 761 5.21 -19.23 -6.04
C THR A 761 4.37 -18.76 -4.85
N ARG A 762 3.45 -17.80 -5.09
CA ARG A 762 2.45 -17.32 -4.16
C ARG A 762 1.16 -18.13 -4.17
N ASN A 763 1.23 -19.41 -4.56
CA ASN A 763 0.07 -20.27 -4.72
C ASN A 763 -0.67 -20.49 -3.40
N PHE A 764 -1.89 -19.99 -3.32
CA PHE A 764 -2.75 -20.10 -2.14
C PHE A 764 -3.42 -21.49 -1.97
N ASP A 765 -3.44 -22.28 -3.01
CA ASP A 765 -4.06 -23.61 -2.94
C ASP A 765 -3.34 -24.54 -1.94
N THR A 766 -2.04 -24.30 -1.73
CA THR A 766 -1.27 -25.02 -0.71
C THR A 766 -1.47 -24.50 0.72
N VAL A 767 -2.09 -23.33 0.86
CA VAL A 767 -2.20 -22.60 2.13
C VAL A 767 -3.44 -23.00 2.92
N ALA A 768 -4.49 -23.42 2.24
CA ALA A 768 -5.70 -23.91 2.89
C ALA A 768 -5.56 -25.32 3.48
N ALA A 769 -4.49 -26.02 3.16
CA ALA A 769 -4.20 -27.35 3.68
C ALA A 769 -3.82 -27.38 5.19
N GLY A 770 -3.82 -26.26 5.86
CA GLY A 770 -3.59 -26.16 7.32
C GLY A 770 -4.87 -26.17 8.17
N SER A 771 -6.04 -26.41 7.59
CA SER A 771 -7.26 -26.62 8.36
C SER A 771 -7.15 -27.94 9.15
N SER A 772 -7.68 -27.93 10.36
CA SER A 772 -7.59 -29.07 11.28
C SER A 772 -8.11 -30.35 10.62
N ASP A 773 -7.36 -31.43 10.74
CA ASP A 773 -7.83 -32.79 10.44
C ASP A 773 -8.79 -33.33 11.52
N ALA A 774 -9.35 -32.45 12.35
CA ALA A 774 -10.27 -32.83 13.41
C ALA A 774 -11.64 -33.22 12.86
N ASP A 775 -12.23 -34.23 13.44
CA ASP A 775 -13.59 -34.62 13.12
C ASP A 775 -14.59 -33.54 13.58
N ALA A 776 -15.64 -33.30 12.81
CA ALA A 776 -16.68 -32.32 13.13
C ALA A 776 -18.08 -32.92 13.00
N THR A 777 -18.99 -32.41 13.83
CA THR A 777 -20.39 -32.83 13.84
C THR A 777 -21.32 -31.62 13.65
N VAL A 778 -22.18 -31.70 12.66
CA VAL A 778 -23.23 -30.73 12.41
C VAL A 778 -24.57 -31.37 12.74
N THR A 779 -25.31 -30.82 13.71
CA THR A 779 -26.60 -31.32 14.14
C THR A 779 -27.72 -30.33 13.78
N VAL A 780 -28.69 -30.75 13.01
CA VAL A 780 -29.78 -29.93 12.50
C VAL A 780 -31.11 -30.50 12.99
N ASN A 781 -31.63 -29.97 14.04
CA ASN A 781 -32.90 -30.39 14.64
C ASN A 781 -34.08 -29.49 14.23
N GLY A 782 -33.82 -28.30 13.69
CA GLY A 782 -34.84 -27.35 13.25
C GLY A 782 -34.58 -26.76 11.87
N GLY A 783 -35.42 -25.82 11.44
CA GLY A 783 -35.28 -25.09 10.21
C GLY A 783 -35.89 -25.76 8.98
N ASN A 784 -35.75 -25.11 7.82
CA ASN A 784 -36.30 -25.53 6.53
C ASN A 784 -35.16 -25.55 5.46
N TRP A 785 -34.78 -26.71 4.99
CA TRP A 785 -33.54 -26.93 4.22
C TRP A 785 -33.83 -27.54 2.87
N ARG A 786 -33.24 -26.94 1.82
CA ARG A 786 -33.30 -27.47 0.45
C ARG A 786 -32.00 -28.14 0.01
N TRP A 787 -30.87 -27.76 0.56
CA TRP A 787 -29.60 -28.39 0.33
C TRP A 787 -28.87 -28.62 1.63
N ILE A 788 -28.18 -29.73 1.73
CA ILE A 788 -27.27 -30.11 2.82
C ILE A 788 -25.98 -30.61 2.17
N ILE A 789 -24.91 -29.86 2.34
CA ILE A 789 -23.64 -30.09 1.68
C ILE A 789 -22.62 -30.46 2.76
N GLY A 790 -22.03 -31.66 2.63
CA GLY A 790 -21.04 -32.15 3.60
C GLY A 790 -19.65 -31.56 3.42
N GLY A 791 -19.28 -31.33 2.16
CA GLY A 791 -17.96 -30.78 1.82
C GLY A 791 -17.98 -29.29 1.51
N ASN A 792 -17.00 -28.87 0.72
CA ASN A 792 -16.88 -27.48 0.29
C ASN A 792 -17.88 -27.16 -0.83
N TRP A 793 -18.40 -25.95 -0.80
CA TRP A 793 -19.30 -25.46 -1.81
C TRP A 793 -18.68 -24.27 -2.55
N ARG A 794 -18.87 -24.22 -3.89
CA ARG A 794 -18.39 -23.12 -4.71
C ARG A 794 -19.49 -22.57 -5.60
N TRP A 795 -19.46 -21.27 -5.84
CA TRP A 795 -20.32 -20.61 -6.79
C TRP A 795 -19.68 -20.62 -8.19
N LYS A 796 -20.32 -21.33 -9.15
CA LYS A 796 -19.88 -21.40 -10.56
C LYS A 796 -18.46 -21.99 -10.75
N ASN A 797 -17.56 -21.30 -11.42
CA ASN A 797 -16.30 -21.82 -11.94
C ASN A 797 -15.08 -21.60 -11.03
N TYR A 798 -15.26 -21.38 -9.75
CA TYR A 798 -14.15 -21.11 -8.82
C TYR A 798 -13.50 -22.40 -8.34
N SER A 799 -12.17 -22.41 -8.29
CA SER A 799 -11.43 -23.55 -7.73
C SER A 799 -11.67 -23.67 -6.22
N PRO A 800 -11.70 -24.88 -5.68
CA PRO A 800 -11.84 -25.08 -4.24
C PRO A 800 -10.62 -24.56 -3.50
N ILE A 801 -10.84 -24.12 -2.27
CA ILE A 801 -9.77 -23.70 -1.37
C ILE A 801 -9.38 -24.91 -0.52
N GLY A 802 -8.42 -25.70 -0.99
CA GLY A 802 -7.81 -26.78 -0.24
C GLY A 802 -8.66 -28.04 -0.01
N THR A 803 -8.06 -29.05 0.59
CA THR A 803 -8.69 -30.29 1.04
C THR A 803 -8.72 -30.35 2.57
N TYR A 804 -9.81 -30.88 3.13
CA TYR A 804 -9.98 -31.13 4.55
C TYR A 804 -9.81 -32.63 4.83
N GLY A 805 -9.08 -33.00 5.87
CA GLY A 805 -8.76 -34.40 6.18
C GLY A 805 -9.66 -35.08 7.20
N GLY A 806 -10.38 -34.31 8.04
CA GLY A 806 -11.24 -34.84 9.08
C GLY A 806 -12.54 -35.50 8.59
N ASN A 807 -13.19 -36.27 9.45
CA ASN A 807 -14.48 -36.88 9.17
C ASN A 807 -15.61 -35.96 9.62
N LEU A 808 -16.64 -35.83 8.79
CA LEU A 808 -17.84 -35.07 9.08
C LEU A 808 -19.01 -36.00 9.41
N THR A 809 -19.75 -35.65 10.48
CA THR A 809 -21.04 -36.28 10.76
C THR A 809 -22.13 -35.23 10.67
N ILE A 810 -23.14 -35.44 9.84
CA ILE A 810 -24.32 -34.56 9.74
C ILE A 810 -25.52 -35.32 10.30
N ASN A 811 -26.07 -34.80 11.39
CA ASN A 811 -27.26 -35.35 12.04
C ASN A 811 -28.50 -34.50 11.71
N ILE A 812 -29.53 -35.10 11.16
CA ILE A 812 -30.79 -34.43 10.84
C ILE A 812 -31.89 -35.00 11.78
N GLY A 813 -32.39 -34.12 12.65
CA GLY A 813 -33.47 -34.46 13.58
C GLY A 813 -34.85 -34.39 12.94
N THR A 814 -35.86 -34.87 13.69
CA THR A 814 -37.26 -34.93 13.22
C THR A 814 -37.93 -33.56 13.08
N GLY A 815 -37.43 -32.53 13.75
CA GLY A 815 -37.91 -31.15 13.65
C GLY A 815 -37.44 -30.41 12.40
N ALA A 816 -36.39 -30.87 11.76
CA ALA A 816 -35.85 -30.27 10.53
C ALA A 816 -36.74 -30.64 9.30
N LYS A 817 -37.17 -29.62 8.58
CA LYS A 817 -37.87 -29.84 7.30
C LYS A 817 -36.84 -29.89 6.19
N VAL A 818 -36.68 -31.07 5.59
CA VAL A 818 -35.69 -31.24 4.51
C VAL A 818 -36.42 -31.63 3.24
N ALA A 819 -36.44 -30.73 2.27
CA ALA A 819 -36.95 -30.96 0.92
C ALA A 819 -35.81 -30.66 -0.07
N LEU A 820 -35.02 -31.67 -0.35
CA LEU A 820 -33.85 -31.54 -1.22
C LEU A 820 -34.33 -31.28 -2.66
N SER A 821 -33.85 -30.20 -3.24
CA SER A 821 -34.18 -29.80 -4.59
C SER A 821 -33.52 -30.74 -5.60
N ALA A 822 -34.30 -31.15 -6.62
CA ALA A 822 -33.81 -31.96 -7.76
C ALA A 822 -33.08 -31.12 -8.83
N ASP A 823 -33.12 -29.80 -8.73
CA ASP A 823 -32.38 -28.90 -9.65
C ASP A 823 -30.90 -28.96 -9.32
N GLY A 824 -30.31 -30.04 -9.75
CA GLY A 824 -28.92 -30.41 -9.63
C GLY A 824 -27.89 -29.33 -9.87
N GLN A 825 -27.84 -28.31 -9.06
CA GLN A 825 -26.66 -27.48 -9.00
C GLN A 825 -25.51 -28.37 -8.52
N SER A 826 -24.69 -28.72 -9.45
CA SER A 826 -23.48 -29.51 -9.30
C SER A 826 -22.61 -29.08 -8.14
N GLY A 827 -22.87 -29.54 -6.98
CA GLY A 827 -22.15 -29.16 -5.78
C GLY A 827 -22.83 -29.59 -4.49
N ALA A 828 -24.07 -30.06 -4.57
CA ALA A 828 -24.83 -30.53 -3.42
C ALA A 828 -24.36 -31.93 -2.98
N CYS A 829 -23.07 -32.14 -2.76
CA CYS A 829 -22.51 -33.43 -2.53
C CYS A 829 -21.69 -33.51 -1.27
N GLY A 830 -21.67 -34.66 -0.62
CA GLY A 830 -21.03 -34.90 0.65
C GLY A 830 -19.55 -34.58 0.67
N ALA A 831 -18.77 -35.14 -0.21
CA ALA A 831 -17.32 -35.22 -0.06
C ALA A 831 -16.53 -34.35 -1.05
N ASN A 832 -17.10 -33.29 -1.61
CA ASN A 832 -16.34 -32.42 -2.51
C ASN A 832 -15.11 -31.83 -1.79
N TYR A 833 -13.92 -32.20 -2.29
CA TYR A 833 -12.63 -31.72 -1.75
C TYR A 833 -12.35 -32.14 -0.29
N LEU A 834 -12.86 -33.30 0.12
CA LEU A 834 -12.51 -33.94 1.37
C LEU A 834 -11.59 -35.13 1.10
N THR A 835 -10.58 -35.31 1.93
CA THR A 835 -9.82 -36.55 2.05
C THR A 835 -10.40 -37.46 3.14
N GLY A 836 -11.16 -36.88 4.07
CA GLY A 836 -11.94 -37.65 5.06
C GLY A 836 -13.30 -38.12 4.54
N SER A 837 -14.11 -38.68 5.42
CA SER A 837 -15.42 -39.21 5.10
C SER A 837 -16.57 -38.32 5.61
N VAL A 838 -17.71 -38.33 4.94
CA VAL A 838 -18.94 -37.69 5.42
C VAL A 838 -19.99 -38.75 5.75
N LYS A 839 -20.48 -38.74 6.97
CA LYS A 839 -21.62 -39.53 7.43
C LYS A 839 -22.86 -38.67 7.55
N LEU A 840 -23.94 -39.08 6.90
CA LEU A 840 -25.26 -38.46 7.08
C LEU A 840 -26.16 -39.41 7.93
N VAL A 841 -26.71 -38.88 9.02
CA VAL A 841 -27.65 -39.58 9.88
C VAL A 841 -28.96 -38.81 9.89
N THR A 842 -30.06 -39.45 9.51
CA THR A 842 -31.37 -38.82 9.48
C THR A 842 -32.36 -39.50 10.44
N ALA A 843 -33.08 -38.73 11.23
CA ALA A 843 -34.13 -39.23 12.09
C ALA A 843 -35.50 -39.32 11.42
N ALA A 844 -35.71 -38.63 10.30
CA ALA A 844 -36.93 -38.65 9.49
C ALA A 844 -36.61 -39.04 8.05
N PRO A 845 -37.54 -39.61 7.28
CA PRO A 845 -37.31 -39.87 5.86
C PRO A 845 -36.96 -38.62 5.09
N ILE A 846 -35.88 -38.65 4.33
CA ILE A 846 -35.43 -37.57 3.43
C ILE A 846 -35.59 -38.06 1.99
N THR A 847 -36.11 -37.22 1.14
CA THR A 847 -36.21 -37.49 -0.29
C THR A 847 -35.41 -36.45 -1.09
N GLY A 848 -34.72 -36.90 -2.15
CA GLY A 848 -33.93 -36.01 -3.02
C GLY A 848 -32.56 -36.55 -3.36
N THR A 849 -31.72 -35.69 -3.93
CA THR A 849 -30.37 -36.09 -4.34
C THR A 849 -29.40 -36.01 -3.17
N LEU A 850 -28.88 -37.18 -2.76
CA LEU A 850 -27.84 -37.32 -1.73
C LEU A 850 -26.63 -38.02 -2.35
N CYS A 851 -25.55 -37.37 -2.57
CA CYS A 851 -24.35 -37.92 -3.21
C CYS A 851 -23.07 -37.66 -2.40
N ASP A 852 -22.06 -38.51 -2.63
CA ASP A 852 -20.71 -38.41 -2.04
C ASP A 852 -20.68 -38.47 -0.48
N TYR A 853 -21.66 -39.13 0.14
CA TYR A 853 -21.59 -39.51 1.55
C TYR A 853 -21.01 -40.93 1.68
N ALA A 854 -20.05 -41.13 2.55
CA ALA A 854 -19.48 -42.45 2.84
C ALA A 854 -20.47 -43.38 3.52
N THR A 855 -21.33 -42.81 4.40
CA THR A 855 -22.37 -43.55 5.11
C THR A 855 -23.64 -42.74 5.18
N ILE A 856 -24.78 -43.37 4.90
CA ILE A 856 -26.11 -42.84 5.13
C ILE A 856 -26.86 -43.75 6.08
N THR A 857 -27.30 -43.20 7.23
CA THR A 857 -28.13 -43.91 8.20
C THR A 857 -29.45 -43.19 8.33
N GLY A 858 -30.57 -43.89 8.13
CA GLY A 858 -31.89 -43.25 8.18
C GLY A 858 -33.04 -44.23 8.25
N PRO A 859 -34.27 -43.71 8.52
CA PRO A 859 -35.48 -44.54 8.54
C PRO A 859 -35.90 -45.00 7.17
N VAL A 860 -36.74 -46.03 7.15
CA VAL A 860 -37.38 -46.48 5.90
C VAL A 860 -38.09 -45.34 5.17
N GLY A 861 -37.94 -45.28 3.86
CA GLY A 861 -38.51 -44.22 3.00
C GLY A 861 -37.54 -43.07 2.68
N THR A 862 -36.31 -43.09 3.28
CA THR A 862 -35.25 -42.19 2.81
C THR A 862 -34.79 -42.66 1.44
N THR A 863 -34.80 -41.78 0.46
CA THR A 863 -34.26 -42.05 -0.88
C THR A 863 -33.04 -41.18 -1.13
N TYR A 864 -32.02 -41.75 -1.76
CA TYR A 864 -30.81 -41.03 -2.11
C TYR A 864 -30.33 -41.39 -3.53
N ASP A 865 -29.67 -40.43 -4.10
CA ASP A 865 -29.12 -40.50 -5.45
C ASP A 865 -27.59 -40.40 -5.40
N CYS A 866 -26.89 -41.38 -5.97
CA CYS A 866 -25.44 -41.52 -5.93
C CYS A 866 -24.75 -40.98 -7.20
N THR A 867 -25.29 -39.95 -7.82
CA THR A 867 -24.89 -39.50 -9.16
C THR A 867 -23.41 -39.11 -9.33
N LYS A 868 -22.68 -38.90 -8.25
CA LYS A 868 -21.29 -38.43 -8.32
C LYS A 868 -20.32 -39.20 -7.44
N ASN A 869 -20.69 -40.40 -7.02
CA ASN A 869 -19.83 -41.17 -6.14
C ASN A 869 -18.63 -41.75 -6.87
N THR A 870 -17.48 -41.54 -6.25
CA THR A 870 -16.24 -42.20 -6.63
C THR A 870 -15.88 -43.41 -5.74
N GLY A 871 -16.73 -43.74 -4.76
CA GLY A 871 -16.50 -44.82 -3.80
C GLY A 871 -17.78 -45.57 -3.41
N SER A 872 -17.63 -46.62 -2.59
CA SER A 872 -18.76 -47.39 -2.04
C SER A 872 -19.45 -46.60 -0.93
N ILE A 873 -20.80 -46.57 -0.95
CA ILE A 873 -21.62 -46.00 0.13
C ILE A 873 -22.12 -47.14 1.03
N THR A 874 -21.95 -46.97 2.33
CA THR A 874 -22.58 -47.80 3.33
C THR A 874 -23.94 -47.23 3.70
N VAL A 875 -24.99 -47.99 3.57
CA VAL A 875 -26.36 -47.58 3.91
C VAL A 875 -26.87 -48.45 5.07
N GLU A 876 -27.27 -47.78 6.15
CA GLU A 876 -27.83 -48.40 7.34
C GLU A 876 -29.27 -47.92 7.58
N THR A 877 -30.20 -48.81 7.81
CA THR A 877 -31.61 -48.51 8.13
C THR A 877 -31.87 -48.49 9.64
N THR A 878 -32.64 -47.55 10.13
CA THR A 878 -33.06 -47.43 11.52
C THR A 878 -34.48 -47.99 11.80
N GLY A 879 -35.05 -48.76 10.83
CA GLY A 879 -36.38 -49.37 10.94
C GLY A 879 -36.52 -50.61 10.10
N ALA A 880 -37.70 -51.24 10.09
CA ALA A 880 -38.00 -52.38 9.20
C ALA A 880 -38.16 -51.91 7.74
N GLY A 881 -37.31 -52.38 6.85
CA GLY A 881 -37.33 -52.04 5.44
C GLY A 881 -35.97 -51.61 4.90
N SER A 882 -35.89 -51.10 3.71
CA SER A 882 -34.65 -50.62 3.08
C SER A 882 -34.73 -49.11 2.75
N ILE A 883 -33.61 -48.45 2.82
CA ILE A 883 -33.46 -47.14 2.20
C ILE A 883 -33.40 -47.36 0.68
N ALA A 884 -34.27 -46.64 -0.05
CA ALA A 884 -34.23 -46.74 -1.50
C ALA A 884 -32.97 -46.04 -2.03
N ARG A 885 -32.07 -46.81 -2.61
CA ARG A 885 -30.84 -46.34 -3.23
C ARG A 885 -31.09 -45.98 -4.69
N ARG A 886 -30.68 -44.83 -5.10
CA ARG A 886 -30.66 -44.43 -6.50
C ARG A 886 -29.25 -44.10 -6.95
N ILE A 887 -28.71 -44.86 -7.87
CA ILE A 887 -27.34 -44.70 -8.39
C ILE A 887 -27.44 -44.06 -9.76
N VAL A 888 -26.70 -42.97 -10.02
CA VAL A 888 -26.61 -42.40 -11.37
C VAL A 888 -26.02 -43.39 -12.34
N GLY A 889 -26.71 -43.55 -13.44
CA GLY A 889 -26.35 -44.53 -14.42
C GLY A 889 -26.92 -45.94 -14.19
N ASP A 890 -27.48 -46.23 -13.02
CA ASP A 890 -28.18 -47.48 -12.73
C ASP A 890 -29.58 -47.48 -13.39
N LEU A 891 -29.62 -47.82 -14.64
CA LEU A 891 -30.81 -47.75 -15.47
C LEU A 891 -31.72 -48.98 -15.34
N ASP A 892 -31.25 -50.06 -14.83
CA ASP A 892 -32.05 -51.27 -14.56
C ASP A 892 -32.57 -51.34 -13.12
N GLY A 893 -32.03 -50.43 -12.23
CA GLY A 893 -32.46 -50.34 -10.87
C GLY A 893 -31.95 -51.43 -9.94
N ASP A 894 -30.88 -52.17 -10.31
CA ASP A 894 -30.34 -53.28 -9.56
C ASP A 894 -29.46 -52.80 -8.37
N GLY A 895 -29.19 -51.49 -8.29
CA GLY A 895 -28.39 -50.88 -7.24
C GLY A 895 -26.88 -50.95 -7.50
N VAL A 896 -26.43 -51.26 -8.68
CA VAL A 896 -25.03 -51.33 -9.09
C VAL A 896 -24.85 -50.66 -10.45
N PHE A 897 -24.03 -49.66 -10.54
CA PHE A 897 -23.65 -49.09 -11.83
C PHE A 897 -22.60 -49.97 -12.52
N ASN A 898 -22.96 -50.53 -13.69
CA ASN A 898 -22.12 -51.45 -14.38
C ASN A 898 -22.26 -51.38 -15.92
N VAL A 899 -21.64 -52.33 -16.64
CA VAL A 899 -21.71 -52.41 -18.13
C VAL A 899 -23.13 -52.56 -18.64
N HIS A 900 -24.01 -53.25 -17.90
CA HIS A 900 -25.38 -53.49 -18.30
C HIS A 900 -26.19 -52.18 -18.44
N ASP A 901 -26.02 -51.27 -17.47
CA ASP A 901 -26.63 -49.94 -17.53
C ASP A 901 -26.16 -49.11 -18.72
N MET A 902 -24.85 -49.21 -19.02
CA MET A 902 -24.30 -48.56 -20.19
C MET A 902 -24.90 -49.13 -21.49
N LEU A 903 -25.13 -50.39 -21.58
CA LEU A 903 -25.81 -51.03 -22.73
C LEU A 903 -27.25 -50.58 -22.84
N ILE A 904 -27.97 -50.48 -21.72
CA ILE A 904 -29.33 -49.92 -21.68
C ILE A 904 -29.33 -48.44 -22.14
N ALA A 905 -28.36 -47.63 -21.65
CA ALA A 905 -28.23 -46.23 -22.07
C ALA A 905 -28.00 -46.08 -23.58
N VAL A 906 -27.11 -46.92 -24.13
CA VAL A 906 -26.82 -46.96 -25.58
C VAL A 906 -28.05 -47.40 -26.37
N SER A 907 -28.74 -48.44 -25.89
CA SER A 907 -29.98 -48.90 -26.54
C SER A 907 -31.06 -47.83 -26.59
N LYS A 908 -31.32 -47.17 -25.44
CA LYS A 908 -32.31 -46.08 -25.33
C LYS A 908 -31.92 -44.85 -26.17
N LEU A 909 -30.63 -44.59 -26.34
CA LEU A 909 -30.15 -43.52 -27.21
C LEU A 909 -30.39 -43.84 -28.70
N LEU A 910 -30.17 -45.09 -29.08
CA LEU A 910 -30.26 -45.55 -30.46
C LEU A 910 -31.71 -45.67 -30.93
N ASP A 911 -32.63 -46.08 -30.07
CA ASP A 911 -34.04 -46.28 -30.39
C ASP A 911 -34.93 -45.07 -30.06
N GLY A 912 -34.34 -44.03 -29.46
CA GLY A 912 -35.03 -42.80 -29.09
C GLY A 912 -36.03 -42.96 -27.94
N SER A 913 -35.94 -44.01 -27.15
CA SER A 913 -36.84 -44.31 -26.03
C SER A 913 -36.41 -43.67 -24.70
N PHE A 914 -35.42 -42.79 -24.72
CA PHE A 914 -34.96 -42.08 -23.53
C PHE A 914 -36.04 -41.18 -22.97
N THR A 915 -36.41 -41.36 -21.71
CA THR A 915 -37.46 -40.61 -21.05
C THR A 915 -36.93 -39.54 -20.13
N ALA A 916 -37.78 -38.58 -19.68
CA ALA A 916 -37.40 -37.61 -18.64
C ALA A 916 -37.06 -38.29 -17.30
N GLU A 917 -37.61 -39.48 -17.03
CA GLU A 917 -37.27 -40.28 -15.87
C GLU A 917 -35.82 -40.85 -16.00
N ASP A 918 -35.45 -41.35 -17.18
CA ASP A 918 -34.08 -41.74 -17.47
C ASP A 918 -33.12 -40.54 -17.32
N GLY A 919 -33.54 -39.33 -17.74
CA GLY A 919 -32.76 -38.08 -17.60
C GLY A 919 -32.43 -37.70 -16.17
N LYS A 920 -33.22 -38.14 -15.19
CA LYS A 920 -32.93 -37.95 -13.77
C LYS A 920 -31.72 -38.75 -13.29
N TYR A 921 -31.32 -39.76 -14.04
CA TYR A 921 -30.11 -40.52 -13.76
C TYR A 921 -28.83 -39.91 -14.32
N TYR A 922 -28.95 -38.85 -15.15
CA TYR A 922 -27.86 -38.19 -15.83
C TYR A 922 -27.81 -36.70 -15.54
N PHE A 923 -26.73 -36.23 -15.05
CA PHE A 923 -26.29 -34.84 -14.92
C PHE A 923 -27.24 -33.75 -15.47
N ASP A 924 -28.27 -33.36 -14.76
CA ASP A 924 -29.06 -32.13 -14.99
C ASP A 924 -29.70 -31.98 -16.36
N ARG A 925 -30.02 -33.03 -17.09
CA ARG A 925 -30.45 -32.88 -18.48
C ARG A 925 -31.65 -33.72 -18.85
N SER A 926 -32.47 -33.13 -19.70
CA SER A 926 -33.61 -33.77 -20.28
C SER A 926 -33.31 -34.85 -21.34
N GLY A 927 -32.02 -35.26 -21.48
CA GLY A 927 -31.63 -36.25 -22.46
C GLY A 927 -30.19 -36.73 -22.28
N ILE A 928 -29.85 -37.89 -22.81
CA ILE A 928 -28.50 -38.45 -22.84
C ILE A 928 -27.76 -38.04 -24.11
N ALA A 929 -26.50 -37.81 -24.02
CA ALA A 929 -25.63 -37.45 -25.12
C ALA A 929 -24.41 -38.44 -25.19
N LEU A 930 -23.75 -38.52 -26.34
CA LEU A 930 -22.58 -39.39 -26.55
C LEU A 930 -21.48 -39.17 -25.48
N ARG A 931 -21.32 -37.94 -25.02
CA ARG A 931 -20.34 -37.62 -23.94
C ARG A 931 -20.70 -38.26 -22.59
N ASP A 932 -22.00 -38.44 -22.32
CA ASP A 932 -22.48 -39.08 -21.09
C ASP A 932 -22.15 -40.59 -21.13
N ILE A 933 -22.29 -41.20 -22.27
CA ILE A 933 -21.87 -42.59 -22.52
C ILE A 933 -20.32 -42.72 -22.41
N LEU A 934 -19.58 -41.80 -22.98
CA LEU A 934 -18.13 -41.76 -22.84
C LEU A 934 -17.70 -41.63 -21.38
N TRP A 935 -18.43 -40.83 -20.60
CA TRP A 935 -18.21 -40.70 -19.16
C TRP A 935 -18.53 -42.03 -18.44
N MET A 936 -19.66 -42.69 -18.77
CA MET A 936 -20.00 -44.02 -18.22
C MET A 936 -18.89 -45.03 -18.49
N LEU A 937 -18.34 -45.02 -19.68
CA LEU A 937 -17.19 -45.88 -20.03
C LEU A 937 -15.97 -45.66 -19.12
N THR A 938 -15.73 -44.45 -18.72
CA THR A 938 -14.61 -44.13 -17.79
C THR A 938 -14.87 -44.53 -16.34
N LYS A 939 -16.11 -44.87 -15.99
CA LYS A 939 -16.52 -45.23 -14.62
C LYS A 939 -16.81 -46.73 -14.44
N VAL A 940 -17.09 -47.47 -15.53
CA VAL A 940 -17.33 -48.92 -15.52
C VAL A 940 -16.04 -49.73 -15.62
N GLY A 941 -14.92 -49.09 -15.92
CA GLY A 941 -13.61 -49.75 -15.88
C GLY A 941 -13.01 -49.63 -14.51
#